data_9964bcf57e5b5f0910cf48d147d61c70
#
_entry.id   9964bcf57e5b5f0910cf48d147d61c70
#
_cell.length_a   1.000
_cell.length_b   1.000
_cell.length_c   1.000
_cell.angle_alpha   90.00
_cell.angle_beta   90.00
_cell.angle_gamma   90.00
#
_symmetry.space_group_name_H-M   'P 1'
#
loop_
_entity.id
_entity.type
_entity.pdbx_description
1 polymer ?
#
loop_
_entity_poly.entity_id
_entity_poly.type
_entity_poly.pdbx_seq_one_letter_code
_entity_poly.pdbx_strand_id
1 'polypeptide(L)'
;MTEQWSRLQLALTTYFTDDVTFKEGIENPFFLRLMNIIIDPSAGLNDIFAGYADALRTAQASGIENPWLPSSPTLTETPDPLWGLEKSVAGQTMSLSAKAELTSTLATYQLRTRRNLLQPEIDPSLKSLLVDTPHTHYRGFGQRAAIRTLLTSDVNSTLVVNLPTSCGKSLITQIQAISAPFGSLTLVIVPTVALAIEQADFMRDMLRQAEQDHGGTYAWVGGQDQTTRQMLKERLINGSQRVLFCSPEAAKSSLVPVLFDLAKNNLIGAVVIDEAHLIDQWGAEFRPDFQLIAPLIRSLKTRPGCRFRTLLLSATWSQNTRDVIVEQFRADDSELIEITANFLRPEPEYFVHAEPNPGAHQQRVEQLLMTLPRPIILYCTTKEEAENWNYRLQQQHYQRIGLFHGDTETLARKKLISQWANDQLDIMVATSAFGVGMNKSNVRTVIHAAIPENIDRYYQECGRAGRDGKACQAHLVWHSAQMEAAESLSVEKLISVEKGYQRWKAMFEQRQLSDIASYSISLDTKPDYIDYQGDRNQAWNRRTLLLMQRTGLIELVFGAPKLPEKLRKGEEENDQEIREWFANYYSTVHIRHCNDSHHSEEYWNTFVDKARQEELTKRRAAFTMLKKWILDPCPSLCQTLRKFYIYQNHAPELTCGGCPGCREKGKGSFSPTVGADAEIIRATPKKRARFAGAEKKVYYREELDIRELLSELRVPLRQLIVSGEFETIRAEKADFHHLERALASVSRFWSVQKMAAPTTEGAEIVIVANTATALPILPASRYERILIAPQYLVDPQHPYRTWWDSAGNAQPLDTFIRQLQHVNHQ
;
A
#
# COMPACT_ATOMS: atom_id res chain seq x y z
N MET A 1 19.60 6.84 26.85
CA MET A 1 20.73 6.68 25.89
C MET A 1 22.03 6.34 26.63
N THR A 2 22.43 7.05 27.68
CA THR A 2 23.65 6.79 28.47
C THR A 2 23.71 5.35 29.01
N GLU A 3 22.61 4.84 29.55
CA GLU A 3 22.51 3.45 30.01
C GLU A 3 22.70 2.45 28.85
N GLN A 4 22.05 2.67 27.71
CA GLN A 4 22.22 1.84 26.51
C GLN A 4 23.67 1.83 26.01
N TRP A 5 24.34 2.98 26.09
CA TRP A 5 25.74 3.13 25.74
C TRP A 5 26.66 2.33 26.67
N SER A 6 26.48 2.47 27.98
CA SER A 6 27.26 1.71 28.97
C SER A 6 27.05 0.19 28.84
N ARG A 7 25.83 -0.23 28.54
CA ARG A 7 25.53 -1.65 28.24
C ARG A 7 26.26 -2.14 26.98
N LEU A 8 26.29 -1.32 25.91
CA LEU A 8 27.06 -1.68 24.71
C LEU A 8 28.55 -1.81 25.01
N GLN A 9 29.15 -0.85 25.74
CA GLN A 9 30.56 -0.91 26.12
C GLN A 9 30.86 -2.17 26.93
N LEU A 10 30.05 -2.49 27.92
CA LEU A 10 30.17 -3.69 28.72
C LEU A 10 30.06 -4.96 27.89
N ALA A 11 29.05 -5.05 27.02
CA ALA A 11 28.83 -6.21 26.17
C ALA A 11 29.99 -6.47 25.22
N LEU A 12 30.56 -5.44 24.59
CA LEU A 12 31.75 -5.55 23.75
C LEU A 12 32.99 -5.96 24.55
N THR A 13 33.20 -5.36 25.74
CA THR A 13 34.32 -5.74 26.63
C THR A 13 34.23 -7.21 27.00
N THR A 14 33.10 -7.67 27.51
CA THR A 14 32.89 -9.07 27.90
C THR A 14 33.07 -10.02 26.73
N TYR A 15 32.56 -9.66 25.54
CA TYR A 15 32.75 -10.49 24.35
C TYR A 15 34.22 -10.62 23.95
N PHE A 16 34.99 -9.53 24.00
CA PHE A 16 36.42 -9.56 23.64
C PHE A 16 37.33 -10.18 24.70
N THR A 17 36.89 -10.24 25.99
CA THR A 17 37.68 -10.88 27.05
C THR A 17 37.31 -12.34 27.28
N ASP A 18 36.03 -12.65 27.29
CA ASP A 18 35.52 -13.93 27.79
C ASP A 18 34.77 -14.74 26.69
N ASP A 19 34.66 -14.22 25.47
CA ASP A 19 33.90 -14.80 24.33
C ASP A 19 32.42 -15.05 24.68
N VAL A 20 31.87 -14.25 25.62
CA VAL A 20 30.47 -14.36 26.05
C VAL A 20 29.62 -13.29 25.41
N THR A 21 28.59 -13.72 24.73
CA THR A 21 27.62 -12.81 24.08
C THR A 21 26.58 -12.32 25.07
N PHE A 22 26.50 -11.01 25.26
CA PHE A 22 25.51 -10.35 26.09
C PHE A 22 24.79 -9.24 25.31
N LYS A 23 23.53 -9.45 24.96
CA LYS A 23 22.70 -8.46 24.21
C LYS A 23 21.49 -7.94 25.01
N GLU A 24 21.27 -8.50 26.19
CA GLU A 24 20.11 -8.20 27.01
C GLU A 24 20.07 -6.74 27.40
N GLY A 25 18.94 -6.09 27.20
CA GLY A 25 18.73 -4.67 27.50
C GLY A 25 19.39 -3.68 26.53
N ILE A 26 19.94 -4.12 25.40
CA ILE A 26 20.34 -3.24 24.30
C ILE A 26 19.18 -3.14 23.30
N GLU A 27 18.57 -1.98 23.19
CA GLU A 27 17.37 -1.75 22.35
C GLU A 27 17.67 -0.83 21.15
N ASN A 28 18.74 -0.02 21.24
CA ASN A 28 19.09 0.87 20.14
C ASN A 28 19.50 0.07 18.91
N PRO A 29 18.85 0.28 17.74
CA PRO A 29 19.09 -0.55 16.56
C PRO A 29 20.51 -0.44 15.99
N PHE A 30 21.20 0.70 16.13
CA PHE A 30 22.59 0.83 15.71
C PHE A 30 23.54 0.07 16.63
N PHE A 31 23.26 0.04 17.94
CA PHE A 31 24.05 -0.70 18.92
C PHE A 31 23.86 -2.22 18.74
N LEU A 32 22.60 -2.67 18.57
CA LEU A 32 22.31 -4.07 18.27
C LEU A 32 22.96 -4.52 16.95
N ARG A 33 22.98 -3.65 15.95
CA ARG A 33 23.63 -3.93 14.67
C ARG A 33 25.13 -4.14 14.84
N LEU A 34 25.82 -3.26 15.56
CA LEU A 34 27.23 -3.44 15.85
C LEU A 34 27.49 -4.77 16.55
N MET A 35 26.73 -5.11 17.59
CA MET A 35 26.86 -6.41 18.27
C MET A 35 26.65 -7.59 17.32
N ASN A 36 25.65 -7.51 16.44
CA ASN A 36 25.40 -8.56 15.45
C ASN A 36 26.56 -8.71 14.45
N ILE A 37 27.19 -7.61 14.03
CA ILE A 37 28.33 -7.62 13.13
C ILE A 37 29.56 -8.23 13.81
N ILE A 38 29.84 -7.82 15.04
CA ILE A 38 31.02 -8.31 15.78
C ILE A 38 30.97 -9.82 16.08
N ILE A 39 29.77 -10.33 16.29
CA ILE A 39 29.54 -11.77 16.56
C ILE A 39 29.50 -12.61 15.27
N ASP A 40 29.28 -11.98 14.14
CA ASP A 40 29.16 -12.65 12.84
C ASP A 40 30.58 -12.94 12.26
N PRO A 41 31.04 -14.20 12.26
CA PRO A 41 32.37 -14.53 11.75
C PRO A 41 32.53 -14.31 10.24
N SER A 42 31.42 -14.10 9.52
CA SER A 42 31.41 -13.82 8.09
C SER A 42 31.45 -12.31 7.78
N ALA A 43 31.35 -11.45 8.77
CA ALA A 43 31.37 -10.00 8.58
C ALA A 43 32.72 -9.55 8.01
N GLY A 44 32.67 -8.72 6.98
CA GLY A 44 33.85 -8.15 6.38
C GLY A 44 34.41 -6.97 7.16
N LEU A 45 35.63 -6.58 6.85
CA LEU A 45 36.32 -5.49 7.54
C LEU A 45 35.53 -4.17 7.49
N ASN A 46 34.98 -3.82 6.33
CA ASN A 46 34.21 -2.61 6.17
C ASN A 46 32.80 -2.69 6.77
N ASP A 47 32.25 -3.90 6.98
CA ASP A 47 31.03 -4.06 7.79
C ASP A 47 31.31 -3.70 9.26
N ILE A 48 32.46 -4.12 9.80
CA ILE A 48 32.87 -3.82 11.17
C ILE A 48 33.09 -2.33 11.38
N PHE A 49 33.82 -1.67 10.47
CA PHE A 49 34.03 -0.21 10.55
C PHE A 49 32.71 0.56 10.43
N ALA A 50 31.82 0.10 9.56
CA ALA A 50 30.48 0.67 9.43
C ALA A 50 29.67 0.58 10.73
N GLY A 51 29.71 -0.58 11.38
CA GLY A 51 29.05 -0.79 12.67
C GLY A 51 29.56 0.15 13.76
N TYR A 52 30.90 0.28 13.90
CA TYR A 52 31.51 1.22 14.82
C TYR A 52 31.13 2.67 14.52
N ALA A 53 31.20 3.07 13.24
CA ALA A 53 30.88 4.43 12.83
C ALA A 53 29.43 4.78 13.16
N ASP A 54 28.48 3.90 12.85
CA ASP A 54 27.06 4.11 13.16
C ASP A 54 26.78 4.19 14.67
N ALA A 55 27.39 3.32 15.47
CA ALA A 55 27.22 3.32 16.91
C ALA A 55 27.81 4.58 17.58
N LEU A 56 29.05 4.95 17.22
CA LEU A 56 29.73 6.13 17.76
C LEU A 56 29.02 7.43 17.36
N ARG A 57 28.57 7.57 16.10
CA ARG A 57 27.80 8.72 15.63
C ARG A 57 26.44 8.82 16.35
N THR A 58 25.80 7.67 16.61
CA THR A 58 24.55 7.63 17.39
C THR A 58 24.76 8.14 18.81
N ALA A 59 25.85 7.73 19.45
CA ALA A 59 26.21 8.19 20.79
C ALA A 59 26.50 9.70 20.81
N GLN A 60 27.31 10.20 19.89
CA GLN A 60 27.61 11.62 19.75
C GLN A 60 26.35 12.45 19.44
N ALA A 61 25.50 11.98 18.51
CA ALA A 61 24.24 12.61 18.17
C ALA A 61 23.27 12.68 19.37
N SER A 62 23.42 11.79 20.32
CA SER A 62 22.63 11.72 21.55
C SER A 62 23.24 12.49 22.73
N GLY A 63 24.32 13.24 22.52
CA GLY A 63 24.94 14.10 23.51
C GLY A 63 26.04 13.44 24.37
N ILE A 64 26.52 12.27 23.99
CA ILE A 64 27.69 11.65 24.64
C ILE A 64 28.94 12.31 24.07
N GLU A 65 29.66 13.00 24.94
CA GLU A 65 30.91 13.68 24.56
C GLU A 65 32.05 12.66 24.36
N ASN A 66 32.81 12.82 23.28
CA ASN A 66 33.94 11.97 22.92
C ASN A 66 33.65 10.46 23.06
N PRO A 67 32.64 9.91 22.38
CA PRO A 67 32.27 8.52 22.52
C PRO A 67 33.40 7.60 22.04
N TRP A 68 33.64 6.51 22.81
CA TRP A 68 34.59 5.48 22.43
C TRP A 68 34.01 4.10 22.74
N LEU A 69 34.45 3.10 21.98
CA LEU A 69 34.08 1.69 22.16
C LEU A 69 35.31 0.79 22.24
N PRO A 70 35.25 -0.33 22.97
CA PRO A 70 36.28 -1.37 22.89
C PRO A 70 36.44 -1.85 21.45
N SER A 71 37.69 -2.08 21.04
CA SER A 71 38.03 -2.62 19.71
C SER A 71 38.48 -4.07 19.86
N SER A 72 38.13 -4.91 18.91
CA SER A 72 38.60 -6.28 18.86
C SER A 72 40.13 -6.33 18.83
N PRO A 73 40.78 -7.17 19.65
CA PRO A 73 42.23 -7.37 19.58
C PRO A 73 42.71 -7.91 18.21
N THR A 74 41.82 -8.62 17.50
CA THR A 74 42.15 -9.20 16.19
C THR A 74 42.00 -8.21 15.06
N LEU A 75 41.36 -7.05 15.28
CA LEU A 75 41.18 -5.98 14.28
C LEU A 75 42.50 -5.17 14.21
N THR A 76 43.42 -5.58 13.34
CA THR A 76 44.74 -4.95 13.19
C THR A 76 44.76 -3.77 12.23
N GLU A 77 43.82 -3.72 11.30
CA GLU A 77 43.75 -2.70 10.23
C GLU A 77 43.33 -1.35 10.78
N THR A 78 43.83 -0.31 10.14
CA THR A 78 43.43 1.08 10.37
C THR A 78 42.24 1.41 9.47
N PRO A 79 41.18 2.04 10.01
CA PRO A 79 40.04 2.45 9.18
C PRO A 79 40.45 3.52 8.15
N ASP A 80 39.83 3.46 6.98
CA ASP A 80 39.95 4.57 6.00
C ASP A 80 39.49 5.88 6.66
N PRO A 81 40.19 7.01 6.45
CA PRO A 81 39.82 8.30 7.02
C PRO A 81 38.38 8.74 6.69
N LEU A 82 37.79 8.29 5.60
CA LEU A 82 36.40 8.56 5.24
C LEU A 82 35.38 8.00 6.22
N TRP A 83 35.74 6.94 6.98
CA TRP A 83 34.90 6.46 8.08
C TRP A 83 34.76 7.48 9.22
N GLY A 84 35.68 8.42 9.33
CA GLY A 84 35.75 9.33 10.47
C GLY A 84 36.02 8.59 11.79
N LEU A 85 36.74 7.48 11.74
CA LEU A 85 37.12 6.65 12.88
C LEU A 85 38.60 6.81 13.19
N GLU A 86 38.94 6.78 14.48
CA GLU A 86 40.31 6.73 14.99
C GLU A 86 40.46 5.55 15.95
N LYS A 87 41.54 4.79 15.76
CA LYS A 87 41.91 3.70 16.66
C LYS A 87 42.96 4.19 17.62
N SER A 88 42.86 3.88 18.91
CA SER A 88 43.86 4.26 19.92
C SER A 88 45.24 3.68 19.60
N VAL A 89 46.31 4.33 20.08
CA VAL A 89 47.70 3.87 19.87
C VAL A 89 47.89 2.45 20.36
N ALA A 90 47.26 2.06 21.47
CA ALA A 90 47.30 0.69 21.99
C ALA A 90 46.37 -0.28 21.21
N GLY A 91 45.59 0.20 20.24
CA GLY A 91 44.67 -0.65 19.47
C GLY A 91 43.44 -1.16 20.19
N GLN A 92 43.22 -0.75 21.41
CA GLN A 92 42.14 -1.28 22.28
C GLN A 92 40.79 -0.56 22.18
N THR A 93 40.78 0.64 21.63
CA THR A 93 39.55 1.44 21.54
C THR A 93 39.38 2.08 20.15
N MET A 94 38.14 2.26 19.75
CA MET A 94 37.70 2.96 18.55
C MET A 94 36.92 4.21 18.98
N SER A 95 37.20 5.36 18.37
CA SER A 95 36.54 6.63 18.62
C SER A 95 36.27 7.38 17.30
N LEU A 96 35.52 8.49 17.36
CA LEU A 96 35.34 9.37 16.19
C LEU A 96 36.53 10.31 16.07
N SER A 97 36.97 10.53 14.84
CA SER A 97 37.99 11.54 14.53
C SER A 97 37.39 12.96 14.71
N ALA A 98 38.26 13.94 15.02
CA ALA A 98 37.88 15.34 15.18
C ALA A 98 37.26 15.96 13.91
N LYS A 99 37.41 15.31 12.74
CA LYS A 99 36.88 15.75 11.44
C LYS A 99 35.52 15.16 11.08
N ALA A 100 34.93 14.31 11.93
CA ALA A 100 33.66 13.63 11.66
C ALA A 100 32.51 14.67 11.71
N GLU A 101 31.98 15.05 10.53
CA GLU A 101 30.83 15.95 10.43
C GLU A 101 29.51 15.20 10.54
N LEU A 102 28.64 15.61 11.50
CA LEU A 102 27.33 15.00 11.76
C LEU A 102 26.14 15.81 11.29
N THR A 103 26.34 17.06 10.83
CA THR A 103 25.24 18.03 10.66
C THR A 103 24.10 17.54 9.77
N SER A 104 24.38 16.85 8.67
CA SER A 104 23.35 16.36 7.75
C SER A 104 22.69 15.04 8.18
N THR A 105 23.34 14.28 9.08
CA THR A 105 22.88 12.95 9.49
C THR A 105 22.33 12.89 10.92
N LEU A 106 22.45 14.01 11.64
CA LEU A 106 22.15 14.10 13.07
C LEU A 106 20.75 13.56 13.42
N ALA A 107 19.74 13.97 12.72
CA ALA A 107 18.35 13.57 12.97
C ALA A 107 18.14 12.07 12.77
N THR A 108 18.84 11.47 11.81
CA THR A 108 18.75 10.04 11.49
C THR A 108 19.42 9.19 12.56
N TYR A 109 20.61 9.59 13.04
CA TYR A 109 21.30 8.91 14.14
C TYR A 109 20.56 9.07 15.48
N GLN A 110 19.86 10.19 15.71
CA GLN A 110 18.98 10.39 16.85
C GLN A 110 17.68 9.58 16.75
N LEU A 111 17.41 8.91 15.66
CA LEU A 111 16.15 8.23 15.38
C LEU A 111 14.93 9.13 15.62
N ARG A 112 15.04 10.41 15.25
CA ARG A 112 13.98 11.39 15.47
C ARG A 112 12.70 10.99 14.80
N THR A 113 11.61 10.97 15.56
CA THR A 113 10.27 10.76 15.00
C THR A 113 9.88 11.99 14.18
N ARG A 114 9.54 11.78 12.92
CA ARG A 114 9.09 12.82 11.99
C ARG A 114 7.63 12.71 11.64
N ARG A 115 7.08 11.48 11.62
CA ARG A 115 5.66 11.26 11.41
C ARG A 115 4.98 11.04 12.75
N ASN A 116 4.13 12.00 13.11
CA ASN A 116 3.29 11.91 14.29
C ASN A 116 1.83 12.07 13.83
N LEU A 117 1.13 10.97 13.62
CA LEU A 117 -0.25 10.96 13.20
C LEU A 117 -1.17 10.91 14.43
N LEU A 118 -2.25 11.66 14.37
CA LEU A 118 -3.34 11.46 15.31
C LEU A 118 -3.93 10.07 15.07
N GLN A 119 -3.96 9.27 16.12
CA GLN A 119 -4.43 7.90 16.10
C GLN A 119 -5.79 7.80 16.81
N PRO A 120 -6.92 7.84 16.06
CA PRO A 120 -8.21 7.66 16.67
C PRO A 120 -8.38 6.23 17.19
N GLU A 121 -9.12 6.07 18.29
CA GLU A 121 -9.45 4.75 18.83
C GLU A 121 -10.24 3.93 17.81
N ILE A 122 -10.03 2.61 17.85
CA ILE A 122 -10.80 1.64 17.06
C ILE A 122 -12.28 1.73 17.44
N ASP A 123 -13.16 1.65 16.46
CA ASP A 123 -14.60 1.68 16.68
C ASP A 123 -15.06 0.50 17.53
N PRO A 124 -16.01 0.72 18.44
CA PRO A 124 -16.48 -0.30 19.38
C PRO A 124 -16.95 -1.59 18.71
N SER A 125 -17.63 -1.48 17.58
CA SER A 125 -18.11 -2.64 16.81
C SER A 125 -16.99 -3.52 16.24
N LEU A 126 -15.76 -3.00 16.13
CA LEU A 126 -14.58 -3.75 15.68
C LEU A 126 -13.76 -4.32 16.84
N LYS A 127 -13.94 -3.81 18.06
CA LYS A 127 -13.15 -4.29 19.21
C LYS A 127 -13.34 -5.80 19.44
N SER A 128 -14.54 -6.32 19.24
CA SER A 128 -14.83 -7.75 19.36
C SER A 128 -14.18 -8.61 18.26
N LEU A 129 -13.94 -8.03 17.08
CA LEU A 129 -13.26 -8.71 15.97
C LEU A 129 -11.73 -8.66 16.09
N LEU A 130 -11.21 -7.71 16.87
CA LEU A 130 -9.80 -7.44 17.04
C LEU A 130 -9.31 -7.78 18.46
N VAL A 131 -10.06 -8.58 19.20
CA VAL A 131 -9.64 -9.10 20.51
C VAL A 131 -8.30 -9.80 20.37
N ASP A 132 -7.41 -9.60 21.32
CA ASP A 132 -6.04 -10.14 21.35
C ASP A 132 -5.11 -9.67 20.22
N THR A 133 -5.55 -8.69 19.40
CA THR A 133 -4.65 -8.02 18.45
C THR A 133 -4.01 -6.77 19.07
N PRO A 134 -2.83 -6.35 18.59
CA PRO A 134 -2.20 -5.11 19.06
C PRO A 134 -2.93 -3.82 18.59
N HIS A 135 -4.06 -3.97 17.88
CA HIS A 135 -4.78 -2.87 17.26
C HIS A 135 -5.77 -2.22 18.23
N THR A 136 -5.33 -1.23 18.99
CA THR A 136 -6.18 -0.41 19.86
C THR A 136 -6.60 0.92 19.23
N HIS A 137 -5.83 1.38 18.24
CA HIS A 137 -6.04 2.65 17.52
C HIS A 137 -5.86 2.44 16.02
N TYR A 138 -6.57 3.24 15.24
CA TYR A 138 -6.26 3.41 13.83
C TYR A 138 -4.95 4.16 13.65
N ARG A 139 -4.23 3.92 12.57
CA ARG A 139 -3.00 4.65 12.23
C ARG A 139 -3.24 6.07 11.72
N GLY A 140 -4.49 6.50 11.60
CA GLY A 140 -4.87 7.83 11.18
C GLY A 140 -6.32 7.88 10.70
N PHE A 141 -6.81 9.08 10.42
CA PHE A 141 -8.18 9.31 9.96
C PHE A 141 -8.47 8.64 8.62
N GLY A 142 -7.51 8.58 7.70
CA GLY A 142 -7.68 7.93 6.41
C GLY A 142 -7.93 6.43 6.53
N GLN A 143 -7.20 5.73 7.40
CA GLN A 143 -7.44 4.31 7.66
C GLN A 143 -8.82 4.09 8.28
N ARG A 144 -9.21 4.94 9.26
CA ARG A 144 -10.54 4.90 9.87
C ARG A 144 -11.64 5.10 8.83
N ALA A 145 -11.52 6.12 7.98
CA ALA A 145 -12.48 6.42 6.93
C ALA A 145 -12.63 5.26 5.95
N ALA A 146 -11.52 4.67 5.51
CA ALA A 146 -11.53 3.54 4.60
C ALA A 146 -12.22 2.31 5.21
N ILE A 147 -11.94 1.99 6.48
CA ILE A 147 -12.56 0.85 7.16
C ILE A 147 -14.07 1.10 7.40
N ARG A 148 -14.44 2.30 7.83
CA ARG A 148 -15.85 2.65 8.00
C ARG A 148 -16.61 2.58 6.67
N THR A 149 -16.04 3.14 5.59
CA THR A 149 -16.64 3.07 4.26
C THR A 149 -16.75 1.64 3.78
N LEU A 150 -15.72 0.82 3.99
CA LEU A 150 -15.74 -0.60 3.68
C LEU A 150 -16.93 -1.32 4.32
N LEU A 151 -17.16 -1.08 5.60
CA LEU A 151 -18.19 -1.79 6.39
C LEU A 151 -19.60 -1.28 6.17
N THR A 152 -19.74 -0.06 5.63
CA THR A 152 -21.03 0.62 5.44
C THR A 152 -21.47 0.73 3.98
N SER A 153 -20.57 0.47 3.02
CA SER A 153 -20.90 0.47 1.59
C SER A 153 -21.61 -0.80 1.14
N ASP A 154 -22.30 -0.72 0.00
CA ASP A 154 -22.94 -1.88 -0.62
C ASP A 154 -21.95 -2.99 -0.93
N VAL A 155 -22.43 -4.25 -0.87
CA VAL A 155 -21.57 -5.43 -1.17
C VAL A 155 -21.08 -5.47 -2.62
N ASN A 156 -21.69 -4.74 -3.55
CA ASN A 156 -21.24 -4.64 -4.94
C ASN A 156 -20.41 -3.39 -5.22
N SER A 157 -20.07 -2.58 -4.20
CA SER A 157 -19.32 -1.33 -4.37
C SER A 157 -17.87 -1.56 -4.81
N THR A 158 -17.33 -0.56 -5.51
CA THR A 158 -15.90 -0.44 -5.81
C THR A 158 -15.30 0.67 -4.94
N LEU A 159 -14.36 0.33 -4.08
CA LEU A 159 -13.67 1.26 -3.21
C LEU A 159 -12.25 1.51 -3.73
N VAL A 160 -11.92 2.77 -3.98
CA VAL A 160 -10.60 3.24 -4.37
C VAL A 160 -9.96 3.94 -3.18
N VAL A 161 -8.91 3.35 -2.62
CA VAL A 161 -8.30 3.82 -1.37
C VAL A 161 -6.91 4.36 -1.61
N ASN A 162 -6.74 5.66 -1.37
CA ASN A 162 -5.47 6.39 -1.49
C ASN A 162 -4.95 6.77 -0.11
N LEU A 163 -4.05 5.94 0.42
CA LEU A 163 -3.39 6.17 1.70
C LEU A 163 -1.88 6.05 1.56
N PRO A 164 -1.08 6.96 2.11
CA PRO A 164 0.38 6.88 2.06
C PRO A 164 0.93 5.55 2.57
N THR A 165 2.15 5.23 2.19
CA THR A 165 2.84 4.04 2.71
C THR A 165 2.90 4.07 4.24
N SER A 166 2.81 2.90 4.87
CA SER A 166 2.82 2.74 6.34
C SER A 166 1.63 3.37 7.09
N CYS A 167 0.56 3.82 6.37
CA CYS A 167 -0.68 4.28 6.99
C CYS A 167 -1.71 3.17 7.19
N GLY A 168 -1.28 1.90 7.14
CA GLY A 168 -2.07 0.76 7.59
C GLY A 168 -3.09 0.22 6.58
N LYS A 169 -2.80 0.28 5.27
CA LYS A 169 -3.66 -0.32 4.21
C LYS A 169 -3.95 -1.79 4.46
N SER A 170 -2.99 -2.56 4.97
CA SER A 170 -3.17 -4.00 5.23
C SER A 170 -4.32 -4.30 6.19
N LEU A 171 -4.58 -3.43 7.20
CA LEU A 171 -5.71 -3.63 8.12
C LEU A 171 -7.06 -3.56 7.40
N ILE A 172 -7.19 -2.79 6.32
CA ILE A 172 -8.41 -2.71 5.52
C ILE A 172 -8.72 -4.08 4.90
N THR A 173 -7.71 -4.72 4.32
CA THR A 173 -7.82 -6.09 3.77
C THR A 173 -8.15 -7.11 4.86
N GLN A 174 -7.52 -6.99 6.03
CA GLN A 174 -7.74 -7.88 7.16
C GLN A 174 -9.18 -7.77 7.69
N ILE A 175 -9.65 -6.54 7.91
CA ILE A 175 -11.04 -6.30 8.34
C ILE A 175 -12.02 -6.84 7.29
N GLN A 176 -11.78 -6.65 5.99
CA GLN A 176 -12.62 -7.24 4.95
C GLN A 176 -12.69 -8.77 5.11
N ALA A 177 -11.55 -9.43 5.30
CA ALA A 177 -11.49 -10.89 5.39
C ALA A 177 -12.18 -11.44 6.65
N ILE A 178 -11.97 -10.82 7.83
CA ILE A 178 -12.56 -11.31 9.09
C ILE A 178 -14.03 -10.93 9.26
N SER A 179 -14.48 -9.81 8.69
CA SER A 179 -15.87 -9.35 8.75
C SER A 179 -16.75 -9.92 7.64
N ALA A 180 -16.18 -10.55 6.62
CA ALA A 180 -16.94 -11.18 5.54
C ALA A 180 -17.87 -12.28 6.07
N PRO A 181 -19.05 -12.48 5.48
CA PRO A 181 -19.93 -13.58 5.84
C PRO A 181 -19.22 -14.93 5.75
N PHE A 182 -19.65 -15.89 6.58
CA PHE A 182 -19.13 -17.25 6.48
C PHE A 182 -19.40 -17.83 5.10
N GLY A 183 -18.43 -18.56 4.54
CA GLY A 183 -18.54 -19.13 3.20
C GLY A 183 -18.07 -18.20 2.07
N SER A 184 -17.76 -16.92 2.34
CA SER A 184 -17.30 -16.00 1.30
C SER A 184 -15.79 -15.78 1.31
N LEU A 185 -15.19 -15.80 0.12
CA LEU A 185 -13.77 -15.60 -0.12
C LEU A 185 -13.44 -14.11 -0.28
N THR A 186 -12.40 -13.63 0.40
CA THR A 186 -11.66 -12.42 0.05
C THR A 186 -10.43 -12.79 -0.78
N LEU A 187 -10.48 -12.56 -2.08
CA LEU A 187 -9.33 -12.75 -2.97
C LEU A 187 -8.44 -11.52 -2.93
N VAL A 188 -7.17 -11.68 -2.61
CA VAL A 188 -6.20 -10.58 -2.53
C VAL A 188 -5.14 -10.75 -3.61
N ILE A 189 -5.13 -9.84 -4.57
CA ILE A 189 -4.16 -9.83 -5.67
C ILE A 189 -3.04 -8.88 -5.30
N VAL A 190 -1.84 -9.42 -5.16
CA VAL A 190 -0.63 -8.68 -4.77
C VAL A 190 0.43 -8.77 -5.87
N PRO A 191 1.30 -7.77 -5.98
CA PRO A 191 2.23 -7.69 -7.10
C PRO A 191 3.25 -8.83 -7.21
N THR A 192 3.62 -9.48 -6.13
CA THR A 192 4.66 -10.53 -6.15
C THR A 192 4.27 -11.74 -5.33
N VAL A 193 4.79 -12.90 -5.74
CA VAL A 193 4.62 -14.17 -5.01
C VAL A 193 5.19 -14.06 -3.58
N ALA A 194 6.31 -13.37 -3.40
CA ALA A 194 6.91 -13.17 -2.08
C ALA A 194 5.96 -12.39 -1.15
N LEU A 195 5.35 -11.32 -1.66
CA LEU A 195 4.37 -10.54 -0.91
C LEU A 195 3.11 -11.36 -0.60
N ALA A 196 2.68 -12.22 -1.54
CA ALA A 196 1.55 -13.12 -1.30
C ALA A 196 1.80 -14.05 -0.10
N ILE A 197 3.00 -14.60 0.01
CA ILE A 197 3.40 -15.49 1.12
C ILE A 197 3.49 -14.69 2.43
N GLU A 198 4.19 -13.56 2.44
CA GLU A 198 4.37 -12.71 3.62
C GLU A 198 3.02 -12.23 4.18
N GLN A 199 2.15 -11.71 3.32
CA GLN A 199 0.82 -11.24 3.74
C GLN A 199 -0.09 -12.39 4.18
N ALA A 200 0.04 -13.56 3.56
CA ALA A 200 -0.70 -14.75 3.95
C ALA A 200 -0.30 -15.25 5.35
N ASP A 201 0.99 -15.24 5.67
CA ASP A 201 1.47 -15.63 7.01
C ASP A 201 1.00 -14.64 8.08
N PHE A 202 1.09 -13.34 7.80
CA PHE A 202 0.59 -12.31 8.70
C PHE A 202 -0.94 -12.38 8.88
N MET A 203 -1.68 -12.70 7.82
CA MET A 203 -3.14 -12.89 7.88
C MET A 203 -3.53 -14.14 8.68
N ARG A 204 -2.73 -15.20 8.60
CA ARG A 204 -2.94 -16.42 9.41
C ARG A 204 -2.93 -16.12 10.89
N ASP A 205 -1.97 -15.33 11.37
CA ASP A 205 -1.88 -14.95 12.77
C ASP A 205 -3.12 -14.17 13.22
N MET A 206 -3.62 -13.29 12.38
CA MET A 206 -4.83 -12.54 12.64
C MET A 206 -6.10 -13.42 12.65
N LEU A 207 -6.19 -14.38 11.73
CA LEU A 207 -7.30 -15.35 11.71
C LEU A 207 -7.27 -16.29 12.93
N ARG A 208 -6.08 -16.64 13.43
CA ARG A 208 -5.95 -17.42 14.68
C ARG A 208 -6.47 -16.63 15.88
N GLN A 209 -6.10 -15.36 15.99
CA GLN A 209 -6.59 -14.48 17.04
C GLN A 209 -8.11 -14.26 16.99
N ALA A 210 -8.67 -14.23 15.78
CA ALA A 210 -10.11 -14.13 15.55
C ALA A 210 -10.86 -15.49 15.62
N GLU A 211 -10.18 -16.59 16.00
CA GLU A 211 -10.71 -17.97 16.02
C GLU A 211 -11.29 -18.43 14.67
N GLN A 212 -10.75 -17.92 13.58
CA GLN A 212 -11.19 -18.19 12.20
C GLN A 212 -10.12 -18.89 11.35
N ASP A 213 -9.00 -19.30 11.94
CA ASP A 213 -7.96 -20.07 11.25
C ASP A 213 -8.36 -21.55 11.18
N HIS A 214 -8.51 -22.06 9.97
CA HIS A 214 -8.77 -23.46 9.72
C HIS A 214 -7.52 -24.27 9.37
N GLY A 215 -6.32 -23.67 9.58
CA GLY A 215 -5.03 -24.27 9.25
C GLY A 215 -4.70 -24.25 7.75
N GLY A 216 -3.48 -24.56 7.39
CA GLY A 216 -3.02 -24.63 6.02
C GLY A 216 -2.50 -23.31 5.45
N THR A 217 -2.44 -23.21 4.14
CA THR A 217 -1.92 -22.03 3.45
C THR A 217 -3.03 -21.09 3.01
N TYR A 218 -2.73 -19.79 3.04
CA TYR A 218 -3.58 -18.72 2.50
C TYR A 218 -3.01 -18.09 1.24
N ALA A 219 -1.92 -18.65 0.67
CA ALA A 219 -1.33 -18.18 -0.56
C ALA A 219 -1.45 -19.24 -1.67
N TRP A 220 -1.79 -18.77 -2.88
CA TRP A 220 -1.73 -19.56 -4.12
C TRP A 220 -0.49 -19.16 -4.90
N VAL A 221 0.52 -20.04 -4.90
CA VAL A 221 1.82 -19.74 -5.49
C VAL A 221 2.31 -20.87 -6.41
N GLY A 222 3.20 -20.53 -7.33
CA GLY A 222 3.86 -21.52 -8.16
C GLY A 222 4.74 -22.49 -7.34
N GLY A 223 4.87 -23.72 -7.81
CA GLY A 223 5.72 -24.73 -7.15
C GLY A 223 5.12 -25.37 -5.90
N GLN A 224 3.87 -25.08 -5.56
CA GLN A 224 3.14 -25.84 -4.52
C GLN A 224 2.90 -27.27 -4.99
N ASP A 225 3.01 -28.22 -4.05
CA ASP A 225 2.69 -29.62 -4.31
C ASP A 225 1.20 -29.82 -4.64
N GLN A 226 0.90 -30.94 -5.27
CA GLN A 226 -0.46 -31.23 -5.76
C GLN A 226 -1.45 -31.37 -4.60
N THR A 227 -1.01 -31.94 -3.47
CA THR A 227 -1.86 -32.14 -2.27
C THR A 227 -2.29 -30.80 -1.70
N THR A 228 -1.36 -29.89 -1.50
CA THR A 228 -1.65 -28.51 -1.04
C THR A 228 -2.60 -27.79 -1.98
N ARG A 229 -2.42 -27.90 -3.28
CA ARG A 229 -3.33 -27.29 -4.28
C ARG A 229 -4.72 -27.88 -4.24
N GLN A 230 -4.83 -29.20 -4.08
CA GLN A 230 -6.11 -29.87 -3.99
C GLN A 230 -6.86 -29.46 -2.72
N MET A 231 -6.19 -29.45 -1.57
CA MET A 231 -6.77 -28.99 -0.31
C MET A 231 -7.27 -27.53 -0.39
N LEU A 232 -6.49 -26.64 -1.04
CA LEU A 232 -6.93 -25.25 -1.27
C LEU A 232 -8.18 -25.19 -2.13
N LYS A 233 -8.25 -25.96 -3.23
CA LYS A 233 -9.45 -26.00 -4.10
C LYS A 233 -10.68 -26.48 -3.32
N GLU A 234 -10.56 -27.54 -2.55
CA GLU A 234 -11.65 -28.09 -1.73
C GLU A 234 -12.16 -27.07 -0.72
N ARG A 235 -11.24 -26.34 -0.04
CA ARG A 235 -11.60 -25.27 0.89
C ARG A 235 -12.27 -24.08 0.22
N LEU A 236 -11.83 -23.71 -0.97
CA LEU A 236 -12.47 -22.66 -1.76
C LEU A 236 -13.90 -23.04 -2.13
N ILE A 237 -14.11 -24.26 -2.62
CA ILE A 237 -15.42 -24.74 -3.07
C ILE A 237 -16.40 -24.95 -1.90
N ASN A 238 -15.92 -25.43 -0.76
CA ASN A 238 -16.77 -25.62 0.42
C ASN A 238 -16.95 -24.35 1.28
N GLY A 239 -16.32 -23.22 0.86
CA GLY A 239 -16.43 -21.92 1.53
C GLY A 239 -15.63 -21.79 2.83
N SER A 240 -14.77 -22.75 3.18
CA SER A 240 -13.94 -22.65 4.40
C SER A 240 -12.68 -21.76 4.22
N GLN A 241 -12.27 -21.48 2.99
CA GLN A 241 -11.15 -20.57 2.71
C GLN A 241 -11.61 -19.12 2.72
N ARG A 242 -11.37 -18.39 3.81
CA ARG A 242 -11.84 -17.01 3.98
C ARG A 242 -11.04 -15.98 3.19
N VAL A 243 -9.76 -16.21 2.99
CA VAL A 243 -8.87 -15.32 2.26
C VAL A 243 -7.89 -16.12 1.42
N LEU A 244 -7.53 -15.58 0.25
CA LEU A 244 -6.51 -16.16 -0.61
C LEU A 244 -5.67 -15.06 -1.24
N PHE A 245 -4.35 -15.11 -1.01
CA PHE A 245 -3.39 -14.23 -1.65
C PHE A 245 -2.82 -14.88 -2.91
N CYS A 246 -2.76 -14.12 -4.00
CA CYS A 246 -2.18 -14.61 -5.25
C CYS A 246 -1.55 -13.48 -6.05
N SER A 247 -0.74 -13.85 -7.06
CA SER A 247 -0.26 -12.91 -8.06
C SER A 247 -1.30 -12.69 -9.17
N PRO A 248 -1.20 -11.59 -9.96
CA PRO A 248 -2.07 -11.35 -11.11
C PRO A 248 -2.01 -12.48 -12.14
N GLU A 249 -0.81 -13.04 -12.36
CA GLU A 249 -0.59 -14.16 -13.25
C GLU A 249 -1.40 -15.40 -12.83
N ALA A 250 -1.40 -15.70 -11.54
CA ALA A 250 -2.18 -16.81 -10.99
C ALA A 250 -3.69 -16.55 -11.08
N ALA A 251 -4.12 -15.32 -10.76
CA ALA A 251 -5.53 -14.93 -10.79
C ALA A 251 -6.15 -15.06 -12.20
N LYS A 252 -5.40 -14.69 -13.26
CA LYS A 252 -5.85 -14.74 -14.67
C LYS A 252 -5.64 -16.11 -15.33
N SER A 253 -4.95 -17.04 -14.68
CA SER A 253 -4.61 -18.34 -15.26
C SER A 253 -5.08 -19.49 -14.37
N SER A 254 -4.24 -20.05 -13.54
CA SER A 254 -4.50 -21.27 -12.78
C SER A 254 -5.70 -21.19 -11.81
N LEU A 255 -6.07 -19.98 -11.37
CA LEU A 255 -7.25 -19.75 -10.53
C LEU A 255 -8.55 -19.51 -11.30
N VAL A 256 -8.48 -19.17 -12.60
CA VAL A 256 -9.69 -18.84 -13.38
C VAL A 256 -10.81 -19.86 -13.26
N PRO A 257 -10.57 -21.19 -13.43
CA PRO A 257 -11.63 -22.17 -13.28
C PRO A 257 -12.35 -22.09 -11.94
N VAL A 258 -11.56 -22.05 -10.87
CA VAL A 258 -12.08 -22.01 -9.51
C VAL A 258 -12.83 -20.68 -9.25
N LEU A 259 -12.32 -19.55 -9.73
CA LEU A 259 -12.98 -18.25 -9.58
C LEU A 259 -14.35 -18.20 -10.27
N PHE A 260 -14.49 -18.81 -11.43
CA PHE A 260 -15.80 -18.90 -12.10
C PHE A 260 -16.77 -19.82 -11.38
N ASP A 261 -16.30 -20.91 -10.79
CA ASP A 261 -17.12 -21.79 -9.95
C ASP A 261 -17.58 -21.09 -8.67
N LEU A 262 -16.67 -20.33 -8.02
CA LEU A 262 -17.01 -19.51 -6.85
C LEU A 262 -18.01 -18.41 -7.19
N ALA A 263 -17.82 -17.71 -8.34
CA ALA A 263 -18.73 -16.69 -8.81
C ALA A 263 -20.14 -17.23 -9.09
N LYS A 264 -20.23 -18.43 -9.69
CA LYS A 264 -21.51 -19.13 -9.95
C LYS A 264 -22.26 -19.43 -8.65
N ASN A 265 -21.54 -19.72 -7.56
CA ASN A 265 -22.11 -20.09 -6.27
C ASN A 265 -22.17 -18.93 -5.27
N ASN A 266 -21.89 -17.69 -5.70
CA ASN A 266 -21.83 -16.50 -4.85
C ASN A 266 -20.87 -16.61 -3.64
N LEU A 267 -19.76 -17.32 -3.80
CA LEU A 267 -18.77 -17.53 -2.76
C LEU A 267 -17.63 -16.50 -2.79
N ILE A 268 -17.68 -15.49 -3.67
CA ILE A 268 -16.72 -14.38 -3.67
C ILE A 268 -17.33 -13.23 -2.88
N GLY A 269 -16.72 -12.87 -1.76
CA GLY A 269 -17.14 -11.72 -0.93
C GLY A 269 -16.46 -10.41 -1.35
N ALA A 270 -15.17 -10.48 -1.69
CA ALA A 270 -14.42 -9.33 -2.16
C ALA A 270 -13.23 -9.73 -3.03
N VAL A 271 -12.83 -8.82 -3.93
CA VAL A 271 -11.55 -8.85 -4.64
C VAL A 271 -10.77 -7.60 -4.24
N VAL A 272 -9.61 -7.79 -3.65
CA VAL A 272 -8.69 -6.72 -3.23
C VAL A 272 -7.52 -6.69 -4.19
N ILE A 273 -7.18 -5.54 -4.73
CA ILE A 273 -5.99 -5.33 -5.56
C ILE A 273 -5.07 -4.40 -4.79
N ASP A 274 -3.97 -4.94 -4.28
CA ASP A 274 -2.93 -4.15 -3.65
C ASP A 274 -1.99 -3.55 -4.71
N GLU A 275 -1.46 -2.37 -4.44
CA GLU A 275 -0.68 -1.56 -5.38
C GLU A 275 -1.41 -1.37 -6.73
N ALA A 276 -2.70 -1.05 -6.68
CA ALA A 276 -3.57 -0.95 -7.85
C ALA A 276 -3.10 0.10 -8.89
N HIS A 277 -2.20 1.03 -8.53
CA HIS A 277 -1.57 1.93 -9.47
C HIS A 277 -0.78 1.20 -10.59
N LEU A 278 -0.37 -0.06 -10.35
CA LEU A 278 0.30 -0.88 -11.35
C LEU A 278 -0.59 -1.21 -12.57
N ILE A 279 -1.90 -1.08 -12.44
CA ILE A 279 -2.85 -1.28 -13.55
C ILE A 279 -2.63 -0.27 -14.67
N ASP A 280 -2.22 0.95 -14.34
CA ASP A 280 -1.94 2.00 -15.33
C ASP A 280 -0.48 2.01 -15.81
N GLN A 281 0.43 1.36 -15.10
CA GLN A 281 1.85 1.44 -15.42
C GLN A 281 2.24 0.63 -16.67
N TRP A 282 2.98 1.30 -17.57
CA TRP A 282 3.60 0.76 -18.76
C TRP A 282 5.10 1.09 -18.73
N GLY A 283 5.95 0.34 -18.18
CA GLY A 283 7.37 0.69 -18.07
C GLY A 283 8.27 -0.52 -17.92
N ALA A 284 9.43 -0.33 -17.31
CA ALA A 284 10.40 -1.39 -17.07
C ALA A 284 9.81 -2.52 -16.22
N GLU A 285 8.89 -2.19 -15.32
CA GLU A 285 8.15 -3.14 -14.48
C GLU A 285 6.77 -3.46 -15.03
N PHE A 286 6.52 -3.19 -16.30
CA PHE A 286 5.24 -3.46 -16.92
C PHE A 286 4.79 -4.90 -16.67
N ARG A 287 3.69 -5.01 -15.92
CA ARG A 287 3.00 -6.26 -15.65
C ARG A 287 1.65 -6.25 -16.37
N PRO A 288 1.59 -6.70 -17.62
CA PRO A 288 0.35 -6.70 -18.41
C PRO A 288 -0.76 -7.48 -17.72
N ASP A 289 -0.39 -8.38 -16.83
CA ASP A 289 -1.33 -9.20 -16.08
C ASP A 289 -2.20 -8.40 -15.12
N PHE A 290 -1.69 -7.29 -14.54
CA PHE A 290 -2.52 -6.38 -13.76
C PHE A 290 -3.64 -5.73 -14.59
N GLN A 291 -3.36 -5.39 -15.83
CA GLN A 291 -4.36 -4.79 -16.74
C GLN A 291 -5.48 -5.76 -17.11
N LEU A 292 -5.23 -7.07 -17.01
CA LEU A 292 -6.23 -8.11 -17.27
C LEU A 292 -7.15 -8.37 -16.07
N ILE A 293 -6.84 -7.86 -14.88
CA ILE A 293 -7.66 -8.09 -13.68
C ILE A 293 -9.02 -7.39 -13.79
N ALA A 294 -9.09 -6.18 -14.34
CA ALA A 294 -10.36 -5.49 -14.53
C ALA A 294 -11.31 -6.25 -15.48
N PRO A 295 -10.89 -6.70 -16.67
CA PRO A 295 -11.68 -7.60 -17.52
C PRO A 295 -12.10 -8.90 -16.82
N LEU A 296 -11.21 -9.51 -16.03
CA LEU A 296 -11.56 -10.72 -15.25
C LEU A 296 -12.68 -10.42 -14.25
N ILE A 297 -12.55 -9.37 -13.45
CA ILE A 297 -13.58 -8.97 -12.47
C ILE A 297 -14.91 -8.69 -13.15
N ARG A 298 -14.93 -7.97 -14.28
CA ARG A 298 -16.16 -7.76 -15.06
C ARG A 298 -16.78 -9.08 -15.49
N SER A 299 -15.98 -10.00 -16.04
CA SER A 299 -16.44 -11.31 -16.48
C SER A 299 -16.98 -12.17 -15.34
N LEU A 300 -16.45 -12.07 -14.12
CA LEU A 300 -16.99 -12.74 -12.93
C LEU A 300 -18.33 -12.11 -12.52
N LYS A 301 -18.45 -10.79 -12.50
CA LYS A 301 -19.67 -10.06 -12.12
C LYS A 301 -20.82 -10.21 -13.12
N THR A 302 -20.58 -10.64 -14.37
CA THR A 302 -21.67 -10.95 -15.31
C THR A 302 -22.44 -12.22 -14.98
N ARG A 303 -21.97 -13.03 -14.01
CA ARG A 303 -22.70 -14.23 -13.57
C ARG A 303 -23.95 -13.86 -12.77
N PRO A 304 -25.10 -14.49 -13.04
CA PRO A 304 -26.34 -14.17 -12.34
C PRO A 304 -26.19 -14.29 -10.83
N GLY A 305 -26.57 -13.23 -10.12
CA GLY A 305 -26.49 -13.15 -8.66
C GLY A 305 -25.10 -12.87 -8.10
N CYS A 306 -24.04 -12.90 -8.88
CA CYS A 306 -22.68 -12.69 -8.41
C CYS A 306 -22.43 -11.21 -8.07
N ARG A 307 -22.37 -10.89 -6.78
CA ARG A 307 -22.12 -9.55 -6.25
C ARG A 307 -21.00 -9.62 -5.24
N PHE A 308 -19.93 -8.90 -5.47
CA PHE A 308 -18.81 -8.79 -4.55
C PHE A 308 -18.16 -7.42 -4.61
N ARG A 309 -17.55 -7.03 -3.51
CA ARG A 309 -16.84 -5.77 -3.37
C ARG A 309 -15.51 -5.81 -4.11
N THR A 310 -15.13 -4.70 -4.72
CA THR A 310 -13.81 -4.52 -5.31
C THR A 310 -13.07 -3.44 -4.53
N LEU A 311 -11.89 -3.75 -3.99
CA LEU A 311 -11.03 -2.81 -3.26
C LEU A 311 -9.76 -2.56 -4.06
N LEU A 312 -9.48 -1.31 -4.35
CA LEU A 312 -8.29 -0.87 -5.07
C LEU A 312 -7.43 -0.04 -4.12
N LEU A 313 -6.34 -0.63 -3.63
CA LEU A 313 -5.48 -0.01 -2.62
C LEU A 313 -4.20 0.51 -3.27
N SER A 314 -3.82 1.75 -3.01
CA SER A 314 -2.52 2.29 -3.40
C SER A 314 -2.04 3.40 -2.46
N ALA A 315 -0.73 3.66 -2.48
CA ALA A 315 -0.12 4.76 -1.74
C ALA A 315 -0.03 6.05 -2.55
N THR A 316 -0.04 5.94 -3.86
CA THR A 316 0.19 7.05 -4.78
C THR A 316 -0.79 6.96 -5.96
N TRP A 317 -1.54 8.03 -6.16
CA TRP A 317 -2.46 8.16 -7.28
C TRP A 317 -2.18 9.48 -7.99
N SER A 318 -1.81 9.41 -9.27
CA SER A 318 -1.90 10.57 -10.14
C SER A 318 -3.31 10.68 -10.72
N GLN A 319 -3.69 11.87 -11.20
CA GLN A 319 -4.98 12.04 -11.89
C GLN A 319 -5.13 11.05 -13.05
N ASN A 320 -4.07 10.83 -13.83
CA ASN A 320 -4.09 9.91 -14.96
C ASN A 320 -4.37 8.46 -14.52
N THR A 321 -3.68 8.00 -13.48
CA THR A 321 -3.88 6.64 -12.93
C THR A 321 -5.32 6.46 -12.44
N ARG A 322 -5.85 7.47 -11.77
CA ARG A 322 -7.25 7.48 -11.32
C ARG A 322 -8.22 7.33 -12.49
N ASP A 323 -8.04 8.15 -13.52
CA ASP A 323 -8.97 8.15 -14.66
C ASP A 323 -9.01 6.78 -15.35
N VAL A 324 -7.86 6.15 -15.54
CA VAL A 324 -7.77 4.77 -16.08
C VAL A 324 -8.49 3.78 -15.17
N ILE A 325 -8.29 3.86 -13.86
CA ILE A 325 -8.90 2.94 -12.90
C ILE A 325 -10.41 3.13 -12.81
N VAL A 326 -10.87 4.37 -12.74
CA VAL A 326 -12.30 4.68 -12.71
C VAL A 326 -12.97 4.17 -13.97
N GLU A 327 -12.37 4.38 -15.15
CA GLU A 327 -12.88 3.88 -16.42
C GLU A 327 -12.97 2.34 -16.45
N GLN A 328 -11.94 1.66 -15.96
CA GLN A 328 -11.88 0.19 -16.01
C GLN A 328 -12.78 -0.51 -14.98
N PHE A 329 -12.99 0.09 -13.81
CA PHE A 329 -13.71 -0.54 -12.70
C PHE A 329 -15.09 0.06 -12.41
N ARG A 330 -15.47 1.11 -13.11
CA ARG A 330 -16.82 1.66 -13.03
C ARG A 330 -17.80 0.69 -13.68
N ALA A 331 -18.87 0.35 -12.97
CA ALA A 331 -19.97 -0.43 -13.50
C ALA A 331 -21.29 0.35 -13.24
N ASP A 332 -22.25 0.21 -14.15
CA ASP A 332 -23.51 0.98 -14.10
C ASP A 332 -24.37 0.64 -12.87
N ASP A 333 -24.25 -0.57 -12.35
CA ASP A 333 -25.01 -1.12 -11.23
C ASP A 333 -24.25 -1.10 -9.89
N SER A 334 -23.05 -0.51 -9.84
CA SER A 334 -22.22 -0.47 -8.64
C SER A 334 -21.79 0.95 -8.26
N GLU A 335 -21.78 1.22 -6.95
CA GLU A 335 -21.26 2.49 -6.43
C GLU A 335 -19.73 2.47 -6.47
N LEU A 336 -19.11 3.53 -7.01
CA LEU A 336 -17.68 3.77 -6.92
C LEU A 336 -17.44 4.85 -5.87
N ILE A 337 -16.64 4.48 -4.84
CA ILE A 337 -16.34 5.35 -3.70
C ILE A 337 -14.83 5.52 -3.62
N GLU A 338 -14.37 6.75 -3.64
CA GLU A 338 -12.95 7.08 -3.53
C GLU A 338 -12.69 7.65 -2.12
N ILE A 339 -11.68 7.10 -1.45
CA ILE A 339 -11.24 7.54 -0.13
C ILE A 339 -9.80 8.00 -0.27
N THR A 340 -9.54 9.26 0.01
CA THR A 340 -8.20 9.84 -0.04
C THR A 340 -7.85 10.55 1.25
N ALA A 341 -6.67 10.30 1.77
CA ALA A 341 -6.06 10.99 2.89
C ALA A 341 -4.55 11.07 2.63
N ASN A 342 -4.19 11.82 1.59
CA ASN A 342 -2.84 11.82 1.08
C ASN A 342 -2.02 13.00 1.62
N PHE A 343 -0.82 12.67 2.10
CA PHE A 343 0.20 13.64 2.50
C PHE A 343 1.59 13.17 2.04
N LEU A 344 2.49 14.11 1.82
CA LEU A 344 3.86 13.78 1.48
C LEU A 344 4.60 13.30 2.74
N ARG A 345 5.39 12.25 2.57
CA ARG A 345 6.13 11.65 3.68
C ARG A 345 7.14 12.61 4.28
N PRO A 346 7.11 12.85 5.59
CA PRO A 346 8.02 13.75 6.27
C PRO A 346 9.36 13.12 6.67
N GLU A 347 9.46 11.78 6.63
CA GLU A 347 10.62 11.06 7.16
C GLU A 347 11.90 11.30 6.36
N PRO A 348 11.90 11.31 5.00
CA PRO A 348 13.13 11.44 4.25
C PRO A 348 13.66 12.88 4.20
N GLU A 349 14.95 13.03 4.37
CA GLU A 349 15.71 14.18 3.92
C GLU A 349 16.29 13.89 2.55
N TYR A 350 16.05 14.76 1.59
CA TYR A 350 16.42 14.56 0.19
C TYR A 350 17.66 15.37 -0.16
N PHE A 351 18.62 14.71 -0.82
CA PHE A 351 19.86 15.31 -1.31
C PHE A 351 20.05 14.97 -2.78
N VAL A 352 20.56 15.94 -3.55
CA VAL A 352 20.87 15.77 -4.96
C VAL A 352 22.33 16.14 -5.17
N HIS A 353 23.10 15.25 -5.79
CA HIS A 353 24.51 15.40 -6.07
C HIS A 353 24.73 15.31 -7.57
N ALA A 354 25.12 16.42 -8.18
CA ALA A 354 25.50 16.48 -9.59
C ALA A 354 27.02 16.34 -9.69
N GLU A 355 27.49 15.27 -10.30
CA GLU A 355 28.90 14.98 -10.42
C GLU A 355 29.40 15.23 -11.87
N PRO A 356 30.63 15.71 -12.03
CA PRO A 356 31.11 16.13 -13.34
C PRO A 356 31.34 14.99 -14.34
N ASN A 357 31.62 13.78 -13.85
CA ASN A 357 31.97 12.62 -14.68
C ASN A 357 31.68 11.30 -13.92
N PRO A 358 31.73 10.16 -14.64
CA PRO A 358 31.48 8.85 -14.02
C PRO A 358 32.42 8.50 -12.86
N GLY A 359 33.69 8.92 -12.89
CA GLY A 359 34.65 8.66 -11.82
C GLY A 359 34.28 9.41 -10.53
N ALA A 360 33.98 10.68 -10.63
CA ALA A 360 33.51 11.49 -9.48
C ALA A 360 32.18 10.98 -8.93
N HIS A 361 31.27 10.57 -9.82
CA HIS A 361 30.02 9.94 -9.45
C HIS A 361 30.25 8.66 -8.62
N GLN A 362 31.11 7.79 -9.08
CA GLN A 362 31.46 6.56 -8.37
C GLN A 362 32.07 6.87 -6.99
N GLN A 363 33.03 7.79 -6.91
CA GLN A 363 33.64 8.20 -5.65
C GLN A 363 32.62 8.79 -4.68
N ARG A 364 31.67 9.58 -5.19
CA ARG A 364 30.57 10.12 -4.37
C ARG A 364 29.69 9.01 -3.79
N VAL A 365 29.30 8.03 -4.57
CA VAL A 365 28.48 6.90 -4.10
C VAL A 365 29.25 6.09 -3.05
N GLU A 366 30.53 5.79 -3.26
CA GLU A 366 31.39 5.11 -2.28
C GLU A 366 31.51 5.91 -0.97
N GLN A 367 31.73 7.22 -1.06
CA GLN A 367 31.76 8.09 0.11
C GLN A 367 30.44 8.03 0.91
N LEU A 368 29.29 8.09 0.21
CA LEU A 368 27.98 8.01 0.85
C LEU A 368 27.75 6.65 1.52
N LEU A 369 28.19 5.56 0.88
CA LEU A 369 28.13 4.23 1.45
C LEU A 369 28.98 4.07 2.73
N MET A 370 30.04 4.83 2.88
CA MET A 370 30.88 4.85 4.09
C MET A 370 30.31 5.75 5.19
N THR A 371 29.67 6.86 4.82
CA THR A 371 29.34 7.93 5.79
C THR A 371 27.89 7.91 6.26
N LEU A 372 26.97 7.27 5.52
CA LEU A 372 25.56 7.33 5.81
C LEU A 372 25.07 6.19 6.70
N PRO A 373 24.03 6.43 7.54
CA PRO A 373 23.51 5.45 8.46
C PRO A 373 22.84 4.25 7.75
N ARG A 374 23.08 3.07 8.31
CA ARG A 374 22.52 1.80 7.82
C ARG A 374 21.20 1.44 8.48
N PRO A 375 20.38 0.56 7.88
CA PRO A 375 20.49 -0.13 6.57
C PRO A 375 20.36 0.79 5.36
N ILE A 376 21.09 0.47 4.29
CA ILE A 376 21.14 1.25 3.05
C ILE A 376 20.55 0.44 1.89
N ILE A 377 19.76 1.07 1.04
CA ILE A 377 19.38 0.55 -0.27
C ILE A 377 20.11 1.37 -1.34
N LEU A 378 20.89 0.71 -2.19
CA LEU A 378 21.56 1.29 -3.34
C LEU A 378 20.80 0.90 -4.62
N TYR A 379 20.11 1.85 -5.24
CA TYR A 379 19.39 1.64 -6.48
C TYR A 379 20.26 1.90 -7.71
N CYS A 380 20.23 0.93 -8.63
CA CYS A 380 20.84 0.98 -9.95
C CYS A 380 19.76 0.83 -11.03
N THR A 381 20.00 1.37 -12.22
CA THR A 381 19.02 1.28 -13.33
C THR A 381 19.02 -0.09 -13.98
N THR A 382 20.19 -0.66 -14.22
CA THR A 382 20.35 -1.93 -14.93
C THR A 382 20.84 -3.05 -14.01
N LYS A 383 20.60 -4.29 -14.42
CA LYS A 383 21.13 -5.49 -13.76
C LYS A 383 22.66 -5.44 -13.72
N GLU A 384 23.28 -5.11 -14.84
CA GLU A 384 24.74 -5.05 -14.99
C GLU A 384 25.36 -4.01 -14.03
N GLU A 385 24.76 -2.83 -13.89
CA GLU A 385 25.20 -1.84 -12.91
C GLU A 385 25.11 -2.36 -11.48
N ALA A 386 24.01 -3.06 -11.15
CA ALA A 386 23.83 -3.62 -9.82
C ALA A 386 24.87 -4.75 -9.52
N GLU A 387 25.13 -5.62 -10.49
CA GLU A 387 26.17 -6.66 -10.40
C GLU A 387 27.56 -6.05 -10.22
N ASN A 388 27.89 -5.00 -10.97
CA ASN A 388 29.16 -4.28 -10.88
C ASN A 388 29.34 -3.61 -9.51
N TRP A 389 28.30 -2.95 -8.96
CA TRP A 389 28.35 -2.38 -7.62
C TRP A 389 28.52 -3.46 -6.54
N ASN A 390 27.78 -4.56 -6.65
CA ASN A 390 27.91 -5.67 -5.70
C ASN A 390 29.32 -6.27 -5.72
N TYR A 391 29.86 -6.53 -6.90
CA TYR A 391 31.24 -7.03 -7.06
C TYR A 391 32.26 -6.07 -6.43
N ARG A 392 32.14 -4.77 -6.72
CA ARG A 392 33.03 -3.73 -6.17
C ARG A 392 32.99 -3.67 -4.63
N LEU A 393 31.81 -3.73 -4.04
CA LEU A 393 31.66 -3.74 -2.58
C LEU A 393 32.30 -4.99 -1.96
N GLN A 394 32.18 -6.15 -2.62
CA GLN A 394 32.87 -7.37 -2.19
C GLN A 394 34.41 -7.21 -2.21
N GLN A 395 34.95 -6.59 -3.25
CA GLN A 395 36.38 -6.29 -3.34
C GLN A 395 36.85 -5.31 -2.25
N GLN A 396 35.96 -4.46 -1.77
CA GLN A 396 36.17 -3.55 -0.63
C GLN A 396 35.87 -4.20 0.73
N HIS A 397 35.83 -5.52 0.81
CA HIS A 397 35.63 -6.28 2.06
C HIS A 397 34.30 -6.00 2.77
N TYR A 398 33.22 -5.70 2.02
CA TYR A 398 31.85 -5.80 2.53
C TYR A 398 31.33 -7.22 2.29
N GLN A 399 30.72 -7.83 3.29
CA GLN A 399 30.11 -9.16 3.21
C GLN A 399 28.61 -9.13 3.56
N ARG A 400 28.18 -8.15 4.36
CA ARG A 400 26.77 -7.99 4.74
C ARG A 400 25.99 -7.21 3.67
N ILE A 401 26.15 -7.65 2.42
CA ILE A 401 25.54 -7.07 1.24
C ILE A 401 24.65 -8.08 0.52
N GLY A 402 23.55 -7.61 -0.07
CA GLY A 402 22.66 -8.40 -0.91
C GLY A 402 22.53 -7.82 -2.31
N LEU A 403 22.41 -8.67 -3.31
CA LEU A 403 22.14 -8.29 -4.70
C LEU A 403 20.75 -8.76 -5.13
N PHE A 404 19.91 -7.82 -5.58
CA PHE A 404 18.54 -8.12 -5.99
C PHE A 404 18.19 -7.46 -7.33
N HIS A 405 17.84 -8.26 -8.33
CA HIS A 405 17.37 -7.80 -9.64
C HIS A 405 16.29 -8.74 -10.21
N GLY A 406 15.77 -8.42 -11.39
CA GLY A 406 14.66 -9.15 -12.01
C GLY A 406 14.94 -10.65 -12.23
N ASP A 407 16.20 -11.02 -12.52
CA ASP A 407 16.62 -12.40 -12.78
C ASP A 407 17.04 -13.16 -11.51
N THR A 408 16.93 -12.56 -10.32
CA THR A 408 17.24 -13.27 -9.07
C THR A 408 16.30 -14.46 -8.92
N GLU A 409 16.85 -15.66 -8.79
CA GLU A 409 16.11 -16.92 -8.65
C GLU A 409 15.17 -16.92 -7.43
N THR A 410 14.06 -17.63 -7.54
CA THR A 410 13.00 -17.61 -6.51
C THR A 410 13.51 -18.03 -5.12
N LEU A 411 14.36 -19.04 -5.01
CA LEU A 411 14.93 -19.49 -3.72
C LEU A 411 15.91 -18.48 -3.15
N ALA A 412 16.81 -17.96 -4.00
CA ALA A 412 17.74 -16.89 -3.62
C ALA A 412 17.00 -15.63 -3.17
N ARG A 413 15.94 -15.25 -3.89
CA ARG A 413 15.06 -14.12 -3.54
C ARG A 413 14.46 -14.27 -2.14
N LYS A 414 13.90 -15.44 -1.81
CA LYS A 414 13.35 -15.71 -0.48
C LYS A 414 14.41 -15.58 0.62
N LYS A 415 15.60 -16.14 0.38
CA LYS A 415 16.72 -16.06 1.31
C LYS A 415 17.16 -14.63 1.56
N LEU A 416 17.37 -13.84 0.49
CA LEU A 416 17.76 -12.43 0.58
C LEU A 416 16.75 -11.60 1.35
N ILE A 417 15.43 -11.79 1.08
CA ILE A 417 14.36 -11.11 1.79
C ILE A 417 14.40 -11.42 3.28
N SER A 418 14.56 -12.70 3.65
CA SER A 418 14.66 -13.12 5.05
C SER A 418 15.90 -12.53 5.74
N GLN A 419 17.05 -12.58 5.10
CA GLN A 419 18.29 -12.00 5.63
C GLN A 419 18.19 -10.49 5.82
N TRP A 420 17.58 -9.79 4.84
CA TRP A 420 17.32 -8.34 4.93
C TRP A 420 16.37 -8.00 6.08
N ALA A 421 15.27 -8.73 6.21
CA ALA A 421 14.30 -8.51 7.28
C ALA A 421 14.89 -8.71 8.68
N ASN A 422 15.79 -9.70 8.83
CA ASN A 422 16.43 -10.07 10.09
C ASN A 422 17.75 -9.31 10.39
N ASP A 423 17.99 -8.18 9.72
CA ASP A 423 19.21 -7.36 9.92
C ASP A 423 20.54 -8.12 9.72
N GLN A 424 20.54 -9.16 8.89
CA GLN A 424 21.76 -9.89 8.49
C GLN A 424 22.49 -9.20 7.33
N LEU A 425 21.82 -8.30 6.62
CA LEU A 425 22.37 -7.50 5.54
C LEU A 425 22.27 -6.00 5.90
N ASP A 426 23.32 -5.26 5.59
CA ASP A 426 23.45 -3.84 5.87
C ASP A 426 23.30 -2.96 4.63
N ILE A 427 23.62 -3.50 3.44
CA ILE A 427 23.47 -2.84 2.15
C ILE A 427 22.72 -3.79 1.21
N MET A 428 21.68 -3.28 0.57
CA MET A 428 20.99 -3.97 -0.50
C MET A 428 21.27 -3.23 -1.81
N VAL A 429 22.05 -3.84 -2.69
CA VAL A 429 22.27 -3.38 -4.07
C VAL A 429 21.13 -3.90 -4.93
N ALA A 430 20.40 -3.02 -5.57
CA ALA A 430 19.17 -3.45 -6.22
C ALA A 430 18.83 -2.66 -7.47
N THR A 431 18.14 -3.30 -8.39
CA THR A 431 17.34 -2.61 -9.40
C THR A 431 15.95 -2.32 -8.84
N SER A 432 15.15 -1.65 -9.61
CA SER A 432 13.74 -1.40 -9.36
C SER A 432 12.91 -2.66 -9.02
N ALA A 433 13.37 -3.84 -9.43
CA ALA A 433 12.76 -5.12 -9.07
C ALA A 433 12.70 -5.36 -7.55
N PHE A 434 13.58 -4.73 -6.77
CA PHE A 434 13.54 -4.67 -5.30
C PHE A 434 12.48 -3.69 -4.80
N GLY A 435 11.48 -3.47 -5.60
CA GLY A 435 10.49 -2.43 -5.36
C GLY A 435 9.27 -2.91 -4.62
N VAL A 436 8.74 -4.04 -4.97
CA VAL A 436 7.41 -4.47 -4.57
C VAL A 436 7.50 -5.61 -3.57
N GLY A 437 6.85 -5.46 -2.42
CA GLY A 437 6.72 -6.54 -1.43
C GLY A 437 7.80 -6.58 -0.34
N MET A 438 8.54 -5.48 -0.14
CA MET A 438 9.57 -5.43 0.91
C MET A 438 9.12 -4.58 2.10
N ASN A 439 8.97 -5.21 3.25
CA ASN A 439 8.46 -4.55 4.46
C ASN A 439 9.50 -4.46 5.58
N LYS A 440 10.65 -3.81 5.31
CA LYS A 440 11.62 -3.46 6.36
C LYS A 440 11.35 -2.05 6.85
N SER A 441 11.05 -1.90 8.13
CA SER A 441 10.64 -0.61 8.72
C SER A 441 11.82 0.32 9.01
N ASN A 442 12.98 -0.22 9.34
CA ASN A 442 14.14 0.49 9.89
C ASN A 442 15.21 0.89 8.85
N VAL A 443 14.90 0.90 7.55
CA VAL A 443 15.84 1.41 6.53
C VAL A 443 16.12 2.88 6.80
N ARG A 444 17.41 3.25 6.87
CA ARG A 444 17.83 4.63 7.19
C ARG A 444 18.25 5.44 5.97
N THR A 445 18.75 4.77 4.94
CA THR A 445 19.27 5.48 3.76
C THR A 445 18.83 4.81 2.46
N VAL A 446 18.46 5.61 1.49
CA VAL A 446 18.28 5.21 0.09
C VAL A 446 19.23 6.02 -0.77
N ILE A 447 20.04 5.36 -1.57
CA ILE A 447 20.94 5.99 -2.53
C ILE A 447 20.52 5.57 -3.94
N HIS A 448 20.29 6.52 -4.81
CA HIS A 448 20.14 6.28 -6.24
C HIS A 448 21.49 6.58 -6.91
N ALA A 449 22.15 5.55 -7.40
CA ALA A 449 23.38 5.68 -8.21
C ALA A 449 23.09 5.98 -9.68
N ALA A 450 21.82 6.13 -10.03
CA ALA A 450 21.38 6.48 -11.38
C ALA A 450 20.07 7.27 -11.33
N ILE A 451 19.75 7.97 -12.41
CA ILE A 451 18.50 8.74 -12.52
C ILE A 451 17.34 7.76 -12.72
N PRO A 452 16.32 7.78 -11.84
CA PRO A 452 15.11 6.97 -12.01
C PRO A 452 14.31 7.34 -13.29
N GLU A 453 13.45 6.43 -13.73
CA GLU A 453 12.64 6.61 -14.95
C GLU A 453 11.68 7.82 -14.88
N ASN A 454 11.20 8.17 -13.68
CA ASN A 454 10.30 9.29 -13.45
C ASN A 454 10.26 9.68 -11.97
N ILE A 455 9.55 10.79 -11.67
CA ILE A 455 9.45 11.36 -10.32
C ILE A 455 8.65 10.46 -9.36
N ASP A 456 7.65 9.75 -9.83
CA ASP A 456 6.84 8.83 -9.04
C ASP A 456 7.68 7.66 -8.52
N ARG A 457 8.45 7.06 -9.43
CA ARG A 457 9.37 5.97 -9.09
C ARG A 457 10.40 6.41 -8.05
N TYR A 458 11.05 7.56 -8.29
CA TYR A 458 11.97 8.12 -7.30
C TYR A 458 11.34 8.23 -5.92
N TYR A 459 10.15 8.80 -5.84
CA TYR A 459 9.45 9.00 -4.57
C TYR A 459 9.03 7.67 -3.91
N GLN A 460 8.56 6.70 -4.68
CA GLN A 460 8.21 5.36 -4.17
C GLN A 460 9.44 4.61 -3.62
N GLU A 461 10.58 4.71 -4.31
CA GLU A 461 11.84 4.08 -3.88
C GLU A 461 12.41 4.76 -2.63
N CYS A 462 12.41 6.08 -2.55
CA CYS A 462 12.71 6.83 -1.33
C CYS A 462 11.76 6.47 -0.17
N GLY A 463 10.51 6.20 -0.51
CA GLY A 463 9.46 5.79 0.42
C GLY A 463 9.69 4.43 1.11
N ARG A 464 10.79 3.72 0.80
CA ARG A 464 11.17 2.49 1.51
C ARG A 464 11.90 2.76 2.80
N ALA A 465 12.58 3.90 2.92
CA ALA A 465 13.21 4.31 4.15
C ALA A 465 12.22 4.95 5.14
N GLY A 466 12.50 4.87 6.43
CA GLY A 466 11.73 5.53 7.48
C GLY A 466 10.29 5.05 7.64
N ARG A 467 9.96 3.81 7.30
CA ARG A 467 8.60 3.27 7.44
C ARG A 467 8.13 3.20 8.89
N ASP A 468 9.06 3.21 9.83
CA ASP A 468 8.81 3.32 11.28
C ASP A 468 8.45 4.75 11.73
N GLY A 469 8.37 5.71 10.81
CA GLY A 469 8.05 7.12 11.10
C GLY A 469 9.25 7.94 11.57
N LYS A 470 10.45 7.35 11.60
CA LYS A 470 11.67 8.02 12.04
C LYS A 470 12.44 8.61 10.86
N ALA A 471 13.28 9.60 11.15
CA ALA A 471 14.12 10.26 10.17
C ALA A 471 14.96 9.28 9.35
N CYS A 472 15.06 9.54 8.06
CA CYS A 472 15.87 8.79 7.10
C CYS A 472 16.38 9.72 6.00
N GLN A 473 17.25 9.23 5.14
CA GLN A 473 17.86 10.02 4.08
C GLN A 473 17.66 9.39 2.70
N ALA A 474 17.53 10.23 1.67
CA ALA A 474 17.46 9.85 0.27
C ALA A 474 18.44 10.69 -0.54
N HIS A 475 19.40 10.02 -1.15
CA HIS A 475 20.45 10.64 -1.96
C HIS A 475 20.29 10.25 -3.42
N LEU A 476 20.27 11.22 -4.32
CA LEU A 476 20.35 10.99 -5.76
C LEU A 476 21.71 11.50 -6.24
N VAL A 477 22.53 10.59 -6.75
CA VAL A 477 23.85 10.90 -7.34
C VAL A 477 23.75 10.67 -8.84
N TRP A 478 24.10 11.66 -9.63
CA TRP A 478 23.98 11.57 -11.06
C TRP A 478 25.09 12.36 -11.80
N HIS A 479 25.30 12.04 -13.08
CA HIS A 479 26.14 12.79 -13.99
C HIS A 479 25.47 12.94 -15.35
N SER A 480 25.92 13.90 -16.15
CA SER A 480 25.24 14.30 -17.40
C SER A 480 24.99 13.14 -18.40
N ALA A 481 25.93 12.20 -18.54
CA ALA A 481 25.78 11.09 -19.46
C ALA A 481 24.64 10.10 -19.10
N GLN A 482 24.16 10.10 -17.85
CA GLN A 482 23.01 9.28 -17.44
C GLN A 482 21.68 9.86 -17.89
N MET A 483 21.60 11.13 -18.23
CA MET A 483 20.36 11.82 -18.56
C MET A 483 19.71 11.28 -19.83
N GLU A 484 20.50 11.05 -20.89
CA GLU A 484 19.98 10.51 -22.14
C GLU A 484 19.50 9.06 -21.98
N ALA A 485 20.25 8.25 -21.24
CA ALA A 485 19.85 6.88 -20.94
C ALA A 485 18.53 6.83 -20.15
N ALA A 486 18.37 7.67 -19.12
CA ALA A 486 17.15 7.76 -18.34
C ALA A 486 15.96 8.26 -19.19
N GLU A 487 16.17 9.23 -20.07
CA GLU A 487 15.13 9.72 -20.98
C GLU A 487 14.67 8.64 -21.96
N SER A 488 15.60 7.89 -22.55
CA SER A 488 15.32 6.76 -23.42
C SER A 488 14.49 5.67 -22.70
N LEU A 489 14.91 5.26 -21.49
CA LEU A 489 14.20 4.26 -20.70
C LEU A 489 12.77 4.69 -20.34
N SER A 490 12.52 5.98 -20.16
CA SER A 490 11.19 6.50 -19.85
C SER A 490 10.18 6.32 -21.01
N VAL A 491 10.66 6.16 -22.25
CA VAL A 491 9.86 6.17 -23.48
C VAL A 491 9.86 4.82 -24.21
N GLU A 492 10.89 3.99 -24.06
CA GLU A 492 11.26 2.87 -24.95
C GLU A 492 10.27 1.70 -25.09
N LYS A 493 9.24 1.60 -24.26
CA LYS A 493 8.45 0.35 -24.16
C LYS A 493 7.02 0.43 -24.69
N LEU A 494 6.69 1.44 -25.49
CA LEU A 494 5.43 1.48 -26.22
C LEU A 494 5.61 0.96 -27.64
N ILE A 495 4.78 0.00 -28.01
CA ILE A 495 4.79 -0.53 -29.39
C ILE A 495 4.52 0.58 -30.40
N SER A 496 5.22 0.59 -31.55
CA SER A 496 4.89 1.50 -32.65
C SER A 496 3.55 1.10 -33.28
N VAL A 497 2.84 2.06 -33.84
CA VAL A 497 1.54 1.80 -34.50
C VAL A 497 1.68 0.78 -35.58
N GLU A 498 2.66 0.91 -36.47
CA GLU A 498 2.95 -0.01 -37.57
C GLU A 498 3.17 -1.45 -37.06
N LYS A 499 4.09 -1.64 -36.10
CA LYS A 499 4.35 -2.97 -35.53
C LYS A 499 3.14 -3.51 -34.76
N GLY A 500 2.37 -2.66 -34.10
CA GLY A 500 1.13 -3.03 -33.42
C GLY A 500 0.09 -3.50 -34.41
N TYR A 501 -0.11 -2.78 -35.50
CA TYR A 501 -1.04 -3.16 -36.57
C TYR A 501 -0.66 -4.47 -37.23
N GLN A 502 0.63 -4.65 -37.57
CA GLN A 502 1.12 -5.92 -38.17
C GLN A 502 0.92 -7.10 -37.20
N ARG A 503 1.16 -6.92 -35.89
CA ARG A 503 0.88 -7.95 -34.89
C ARG A 503 -0.61 -8.28 -34.82
N TRP A 504 -1.44 -7.25 -34.78
CA TRP A 504 -2.88 -7.45 -34.78
C TRP A 504 -3.35 -8.20 -36.01
N LYS A 505 -2.91 -7.79 -37.22
CA LYS A 505 -3.25 -8.45 -38.46
C LYS A 505 -2.89 -9.94 -38.42
N ALA A 506 -1.66 -10.29 -38.05
CA ALA A 506 -1.21 -11.67 -37.95
C ALA A 506 -2.05 -12.47 -36.94
N MET A 507 -2.31 -11.92 -35.75
CA MET A 507 -3.16 -12.56 -34.73
C MET A 507 -4.59 -12.74 -35.20
N PHE A 508 -5.15 -11.75 -35.89
CA PHE A 508 -6.55 -11.79 -36.37
C PHE A 508 -6.73 -12.75 -37.54
N GLU A 509 -5.76 -12.91 -38.41
CA GLU A 509 -5.77 -13.91 -39.50
C GLU A 509 -5.84 -15.34 -38.93
N GLN A 510 -5.22 -15.62 -37.80
CA GLN A 510 -5.21 -16.92 -37.12
C GLN A 510 -6.31 -17.09 -36.08
N ARG A 511 -7.27 -16.14 -35.99
CA ARG A 511 -8.35 -16.19 -35.03
C ARG A 511 -9.24 -17.40 -35.17
N GLN A 512 -9.80 -17.81 -34.04
CA GLN A 512 -10.85 -18.84 -34.01
C GLN A 512 -12.14 -18.24 -33.45
N LEU A 513 -13.27 -18.85 -33.74
CA LEU A 513 -14.53 -18.47 -33.10
C LEU A 513 -14.46 -18.81 -31.62
N SER A 514 -14.98 -17.92 -30.79
CA SER A 514 -15.04 -18.10 -29.33
C SER A 514 -16.46 -18.45 -28.89
N ASP A 515 -16.60 -19.34 -27.93
CA ASP A 515 -17.88 -19.67 -27.26
C ASP A 515 -18.32 -18.67 -26.19
N ILE A 516 -17.43 -17.76 -25.81
CA ILE A 516 -17.66 -16.76 -24.73
C ILE A 516 -17.55 -15.31 -25.21
N ALA A 517 -17.02 -15.08 -26.42
CA ALA A 517 -16.78 -13.77 -26.99
C ALA A 517 -16.89 -13.85 -28.52
N SER A 518 -16.45 -12.82 -29.25
CA SER A 518 -16.46 -12.88 -30.74
C SER A 518 -15.39 -13.84 -31.26
N TYR A 519 -14.17 -13.71 -30.75
CA TYR A 519 -13.03 -14.50 -31.23
C TYR A 519 -12.10 -14.89 -30.10
N SER A 520 -11.35 -15.97 -30.31
CA SER A 520 -10.17 -16.34 -29.52
C SER A 520 -8.90 -16.11 -30.35
N ILE A 521 -7.91 -15.49 -29.71
CA ILE A 521 -6.67 -15.02 -30.33
C ILE A 521 -5.49 -15.68 -29.60
N SER A 522 -4.60 -16.34 -30.37
CA SER A 522 -3.37 -16.90 -29.81
C SER A 522 -2.31 -15.81 -29.60
N LEU A 523 -1.77 -15.75 -28.41
CA LEU A 523 -0.64 -14.87 -28.09
C LEU A 523 0.69 -15.39 -28.65
N ASP A 524 0.76 -16.65 -29.07
CA ASP A 524 1.96 -17.24 -29.68
C ASP A 524 2.13 -16.86 -31.15
N THR A 525 1.09 -16.26 -31.75
CA THR A 525 1.14 -15.83 -33.14
C THR A 525 2.35 -14.93 -33.40
N LYS A 526 3.12 -15.29 -34.41
CA LYS A 526 4.35 -14.59 -34.82
C LYS A 526 4.05 -13.74 -36.06
N PRO A 527 4.21 -12.42 -35.99
CA PRO A 527 4.18 -11.59 -37.21
C PRO A 527 5.46 -11.78 -38.03
N ASP A 528 5.38 -11.55 -39.36
CA ASP A 528 6.45 -11.85 -40.31
C ASP A 528 7.78 -11.11 -40.06
N TYR A 529 7.73 -9.97 -39.38
CA TYR A 529 8.91 -9.13 -39.13
C TYR A 529 9.77 -9.55 -37.91
N ILE A 530 9.44 -10.66 -37.25
CA ILE A 530 10.21 -11.14 -36.06
C ILE A 530 10.62 -12.61 -36.20
N ASP A 531 11.79 -12.93 -35.66
CA ASP A 531 12.34 -14.30 -35.69
C ASP A 531 12.26 -15.03 -34.34
N TYR A 532 11.85 -14.36 -33.25
CA TYR A 532 11.74 -14.95 -31.93
C TYR A 532 10.30 -15.33 -31.56
N GLN A 533 10.17 -16.39 -30.78
CA GLN A 533 8.91 -16.89 -30.18
C GLN A 533 9.01 -16.88 -28.65
N GLY A 534 7.95 -17.34 -27.99
CA GLY A 534 7.88 -17.48 -26.52
C GLY A 534 7.46 -16.20 -25.80
N ASP A 535 7.81 -16.12 -24.51
CA ASP A 535 7.29 -15.10 -23.56
C ASP A 535 7.43 -13.66 -24.06
N ARG A 536 8.55 -13.36 -24.70
CA ARG A 536 8.79 -12.01 -25.25
C ARG A 536 7.80 -11.65 -26.36
N ASN A 537 7.49 -12.60 -27.26
CA ASN A 537 6.51 -12.41 -28.32
C ASN A 537 5.11 -12.26 -27.74
N GLN A 538 4.71 -13.18 -26.84
CA GLN A 538 3.42 -13.10 -26.16
C GLN A 538 3.23 -11.77 -25.42
N ALA A 539 4.27 -11.26 -24.75
CA ALA A 539 4.21 -9.98 -24.06
C ALA A 539 3.91 -8.81 -25.00
N TRP A 540 4.51 -8.79 -26.19
CA TRP A 540 4.25 -7.76 -27.20
C TRP A 540 2.85 -7.91 -27.83
N ASN A 541 2.38 -9.12 -28.09
CA ASN A 541 1.03 -9.38 -28.58
C ASN A 541 -0.01 -8.92 -27.57
N ARG A 542 0.22 -9.22 -26.28
CA ARG A 542 -0.64 -8.77 -25.19
C ARG A 542 -0.69 -7.24 -25.07
N ARG A 543 0.47 -6.55 -25.20
CA ARG A 543 0.52 -5.08 -25.24
C ARG A 543 -0.28 -4.50 -26.39
N THR A 544 -0.24 -5.13 -27.55
CA THR A 544 -1.04 -4.74 -28.70
C THR A 544 -2.54 -4.83 -28.41
N LEU A 545 -3.00 -5.95 -27.84
CA LEU A 545 -4.41 -6.14 -27.47
C LEU A 545 -4.88 -5.15 -26.40
N LEU A 546 -4.03 -4.88 -25.41
CA LEU A 546 -4.34 -3.88 -24.37
C LEU A 546 -4.44 -2.45 -24.94
N LEU A 547 -3.60 -2.10 -25.90
CA LEU A 547 -3.70 -0.82 -26.60
C LEU A 547 -5.00 -0.72 -27.39
N MET A 548 -5.41 -1.79 -28.07
CA MET A 548 -6.67 -1.86 -28.79
C MET A 548 -7.89 -1.78 -27.86
N GLN A 549 -7.83 -2.40 -26.69
CA GLN A 549 -8.88 -2.27 -25.68
C GLN A 549 -9.04 -0.82 -25.21
N ARG A 550 -7.94 -0.11 -24.96
CA ARG A 550 -7.96 1.30 -24.55
C ARG A 550 -8.58 2.23 -25.61
N THR A 551 -8.47 1.86 -26.87
CA THR A 551 -9.07 2.62 -27.97
C THR A 551 -10.49 2.17 -28.33
N GLY A 552 -11.07 1.24 -27.57
CA GLY A 552 -12.42 0.74 -27.79
C GLY A 552 -12.57 -0.13 -29.04
N LEU A 553 -11.50 -0.61 -29.65
CA LEU A 553 -11.54 -1.51 -30.79
C LEU A 553 -12.00 -2.92 -30.41
N ILE A 554 -11.56 -3.37 -29.25
CA ILE A 554 -11.89 -4.68 -28.69
C ILE A 554 -12.13 -4.58 -27.18
N GLU A 555 -12.84 -5.56 -26.65
CA GLU A 555 -12.94 -5.81 -25.20
C GLU A 555 -12.35 -7.19 -24.89
N LEU A 556 -11.47 -7.28 -23.89
CA LEU A 556 -10.93 -8.54 -23.40
C LEU A 556 -11.94 -9.22 -22.47
N VAL A 557 -12.23 -10.49 -22.72
CA VAL A 557 -13.24 -11.26 -22.00
C VAL A 557 -12.62 -12.52 -21.41
N PHE A 558 -13.01 -12.87 -20.19
CA PHE A 558 -12.64 -14.11 -19.54
C PHE A 558 -13.83 -15.06 -19.45
N GLY A 559 -13.57 -16.35 -19.54
CA GLY A 559 -14.56 -17.40 -19.37
C GLY A 559 -14.03 -18.55 -18.55
N ALA A 560 -14.93 -19.39 -18.06
CA ALA A 560 -14.54 -20.64 -17.43
C ALA A 560 -13.94 -21.57 -18.48
N PRO A 561 -12.73 -22.10 -18.30
CA PRO A 561 -12.16 -23.08 -19.21
C PRO A 561 -13.00 -24.36 -19.16
N LYS A 562 -13.47 -24.80 -20.33
CA LYS A 562 -14.22 -26.04 -20.47
C LYS A 562 -13.30 -27.13 -21.01
N LEU A 563 -12.82 -28.00 -20.14
CA LEU A 563 -12.01 -29.13 -20.56
C LEU A 563 -12.80 -29.98 -21.56
N PRO A 564 -12.22 -30.36 -22.71
CA PRO A 564 -12.88 -31.26 -23.67
C PRO A 564 -13.30 -32.58 -23.00
N GLU A 565 -14.43 -33.12 -23.40
CA GLU A 565 -14.96 -34.39 -22.82
C GLU A 565 -13.97 -35.56 -22.88
N LYS A 566 -13.15 -35.59 -23.91
CA LYS A 566 -12.07 -36.59 -24.07
C LYS A 566 -11.04 -36.55 -22.94
N LEU A 567 -10.77 -35.37 -22.41
CA LEU A 567 -9.82 -35.13 -21.30
C LEU A 567 -10.49 -35.17 -19.92
N ARG A 568 -11.83 -35.23 -19.84
CA ARG A 568 -12.57 -35.34 -18.57
C ARG A 568 -12.69 -36.78 -18.05
N LYS A 569 -12.56 -37.75 -18.92
CA LYS A 569 -12.68 -39.19 -18.59
C LYS A 569 -11.29 -39.80 -18.39
N GLY A 570 -10.52 -39.26 -17.38
CA GLY A 570 -9.11 -39.48 -17.27
C GLY A 570 -8.69 -40.74 -16.53
N GLU A 571 -7.86 -41.55 -17.16
CA GLU A 571 -6.83 -42.39 -16.56
C GLU A 571 -5.56 -41.58 -16.39
N GLU A 572 -4.65 -41.98 -15.51
CA GLU A 572 -3.42 -41.23 -15.12
C GLU A 572 -2.50 -40.83 -16.30
N GLU A 573 -2.65 -41.40 -17.48
CA GLU A 573 -1.91 -41.07 -18.69
C GLU A 573 -2.26 -39.71 -19.31
N ASN A 574 -3.35 -39.05 -18.90
CA ASN A 574 -3.84 -37.80 -19.48
C ASN A 574 -3.32 -36.52 -18.80
N ASP A 575 -2.51 -36.60 -17.77
CA ASP A 575 -2.05 -35.43 -17.01
C ASP A 575 -1.23 -34.47 -17.87
N GLN A 576 -0.43 -34.98 -18.81
CA GLN A 576 0.37 -34.17 -19.72
C GLN A 576 -0.51 -33.47 -20.76
N GLU A 577 -1.46 -34.15 -21.37
CA GLU A 577 -2.40 -33.57 -22.33
C GLU A 577 -3.29 -32.49 -21.70
N ILE A 578 -3.69 -32.70 -20.45
CA ILE A 578 -4.44 -31.72 -19.65
C ILE A 578 -3.57 -30.46 -19.40
N ARG A 579 -2.32 -30.64 -19.03
CA ARG A 579 -1.37 -29.51 -18.84
C ARG A 579 -1.14 -28.75 -20.15
N GLU A 580 -0.94 -29.44 -21.24
CA GLU A 580 -0.75 -28.83 -22.55
C GLU A 580 -2.02 -28.10 -23.01
N TRP A 581 -3.21 -28.68 -22.78
CA TRP A 581 -4.47 -28.00 -23.05
C TRP A 581 -4.62 -26.70 -22.24
N PHE A 582 -4.31 -26.71 -20.94
CA PHE A 582 -4.34 -25.51 -20.12
C PHE A 582 -3.27 -24.50 -20.55
N ALA A 583 -2.07 -24.94 -20.92
CA ALA A 583 -1.03 -24.06 -21.43
C ALA A 583 -1.51 -23.34 -22.69
N ASN A 584 -2.11 -24.08 -23.64
CA ASN A 584 -2.71 -23.51 -24.85
C ASN A 584 -3.89 -22.58 -24.54
N TYR A 585 -4.76 -22.95 -23.61
CA TYR A 585 -5.88 -22.10 -23.21
C TYR A 585 -5.40 -20.76 -22.62
N TYR A 586 -4.35 -20.78 -21.79
CA TYR A 586 -3.81 -19.57 -21.17
C TYR A 586 -2.89 -18.74 -22.07
N SER A 587 -2.41 -19.31 -23.17
CA SER A 587 -1.76 -18.56 -24.25
C SER A 587 -2.77 -17.95 -25.24
N THR A 588 -4.06 -18.19 -25.03
CA THR A 588 -5.16 -17.67 -25.84
C THR A 588 -5.93 -16.60 -25.06
N VAL A 589 -6.33 -15.53 -25.74
CA VAL A 589 -7.15 -14.44 -25.21
C VAL A 589 -8.45 -14.36 -25.95
N HIS A 590 -9.56 -14.26 -25.23
CA HIS A 590 -10.88 -14.08 -25.85
C HIS A 590 -11.20 -12.58 -25.97
N ILE A 591 -11.65 -12.17 -27.13
CA ILE A 591 -11.97 -10.80 -27.44
C ILE A 591 -13.42 -10.65 -27.92
N ARG A 592 -14.09 -9.60 -27.43
CA ARG A 592 -15.30 -9.08 -28.04
C ARG A 592 -14.90 -7.98 -29.02
N HIS A 593 -15.35 -8.13 -30.24
CA HIS A 593 -15.16 -7.13 -31.28
C HIS A 593 -16.13 -5.96 -31.02
N CYS A 594 -15.62 -4.74 -30.93
CA CYS A 594 -16.41 -3.55 -30.62
C CYS A 594 -16.52 -2.56 -31.76
N ASN A 595 -15.54 -2.58 -32.70
CA ASN A 595 -15.51 -1.62 -33.83
C ASN A 595 -14.86 -2.24 -35.05
N ASP A 596 -15.56 -2.18 -36.20
CA ASP A 596 -15.13 -2.74 -37.49
C ASP A 596 -13.87 -2.07 -38.07
N SER A 597 -13.54 -0.88 -37.61
CA SER A 597 -12.35 -0.14 -38.03
C SER A 597 -11.02 -0.76 -37.57
N HIS A 598 -11.05 -1.84 -36.83
CA HIS A 598 -9.84 -2.51 -36.35
C HIS A 598 -8.91 -3.01 -37.48
N HIS A 599 -9.43 -3.19 -38.71
CA HIS A 599 -8.65 -3.54 -39.92
C HIS A 599 -8.12 -2.32 -40.66
N SER A 600 -8.56 -1.12 -40.35
CA SER A 600 -8.18 0.08 -41.08
C SER A 600 -6.83 0.59 -40.55
N GLU A 601 -5.80 0.56 -41.39
CA GLU A 601 -4.52 1.15 -41.11
C GLU A 601 -4.62 2.66 -40.86
N GLU A 602 -5.54 3.33 -41.58
CA GLU A 602 -5.86 4.76 -41.38
C GLU A 602 -6.41 5.00 -39.96
N TYR A 603 -7.31 4.13 -39.47
CA TYR A 603 -7.84 4.22 -38.12
C TYR A 603 -6.74 4.02 -37.06
N TRP A 604 -5.84 3.08 -37.29
CA TRP A 604 -4.70 2.86 -36.41
C TRP A 604 -3.77 4.07 -36.37
N ASN A 605 -3.46 4.66 -37.53
CA ASN A 605 -2.60 5.85 -37.59
C ASN A 605 -3.28 7.10 -37.02
N THR A 606 -4.59 7.16 -36.92
CA THR A 606 -5.32 8.32 -36.41
C THR A 606 -5.68 8.15 -34.92
N PHE A 607 -6.37 7.09 -34.59
CA PHE A 607 -6.95 6.91 -33.25
C PHE A 607 -6.06 6.12 -32.31
N VAL A 608 -5.43 5.04 -32.79
CA VAL A 608 -4.52 4.25 -31.95
C VAL A 608 -3.23 5.01 -31.70
N ASP A 609 -2.70 5.73 -32.70
CA ASP A 609 -1.54 6.59 -32.53
C ASP A 609 -1.84 7.74 -31.57
N LYS A 610 -3.01 8.34 -31.64
CA LYS A 610 -3.42 9.40 -30.71
C LYS A 610 -3.35 8.91 -29.26
N ALA A 611 -3.94 7.76 -28.93
CA ALA A 611 -3.90 7.18 -27.60
C ALA A 611 -2.46 6.86 -27.16
N ARG A 612 -1.65 6.35 -28.11
CA ARG A 612 -0.23 6.10 -27.89
C ARG A 612 0.56 7.38 -27.63
N GLN A 613 0.32 8.45 -28.38
CA GLN A 613 0.98 9.75 -28.22
C GLN A 613 0.58 10.41 -26.90
N GLU A 614 -0.68 10.29 -26.49
CA GLU A 614 -1.14 10.75 -25.17
C GLU A 614 -0.36 10.05 -24.04
N GLU A 615 -0.18 8.74 -24.13
CA GLU A 615 0.60 7.97 -23.16
C GLU A 615 2.07 8.38 -23.16
N LEU A 616 2.69 8.56 -24.34
CA LEU A 616 4.06 9.06 -24.47
C LEU A 616 4.23 10.46 -23.84
N THR A 617 3.25 11.33 -24.09
CA THR A 617 3.27 12.70 -23.54
C THR A 617 3.20 12.69 -22.03
N LYS A 618 2.34 11.84 -21.45
CA LYS A 618 2.23 11.67 -19.97
C LYS A 618 3.56 11.21 -19.38
N ARG A 619 4.23 10.24 -19.99
CA ARG A 619 5.52 9.71 -19.53
C ARG A 619 6.63 10.75 -19.63
N ARG A 620 6.72 11.42 -20.78
CA ARG A 620 7.68 12.52 -20.97
C ARG A 620 7.44 13.64 -19.97
N ALA A 621 6.20 13.95 -19.66
CA ALA A 621 5.86 14.94 -18.64
C ALA A 621 6.39 14.53 -17.25
N ALA A 622 6.18 13.28 -16.83
CA ALA A 622 6.66 12.76 -15.56
C ALA A 622 8.21 12.75 -15.47
N PHE A 623 8.89 12.35 -16.54
CA PHE A 623 10.35 12.46 -16.63
C PHE A 623 10.83 13.91 -16.65
N THR A 624 10.16 14.79 -17.41
CA THR A 624 10.48 16.21 -17.49
C THR A 624 10.36 16.90 -16.11
N MET A 625 9.39 16.49 -15.30
CA MET A 625 9.27 16.99 -13.93
C MET A 625 10.45 16.55 -13.07
N LEU A 626 10.89 15.28 -13.17
CA LEU A 626 12.09 14.80 -12.51
C LEU A 626 13.34 15.57 -12.98
N LYS A 627 13.54 15.69 -14.30
CA LYS A 627 14.66 16.41 -14.91
C LYS A 627 14.74 17.86 -14.46
N LYS A 628 13.61 18.59 -14.47
CA LYS A 628 13.55 19.96 -13.97
C LYS A 628 13.89 20.05 -12.49
N TRP A 629 13.43 19.11 -11.69
CA TRP A 629 13.70 19.10 -10.26
C TRP A 629 15.19 18.87 -9.97
N ILE A 630 15.86 17.90 -10.62
CA ILE A 630 17.28 17.58 -10.35
C ILE A 630 18.24 18.62 -10.92
N LEU A 631 17.82 19.38 -11.93
CA LEU A 631 18.62 20.47 -12.53
C LEU A 631 18.43 21.82 -11.82
N ASP A 632 17.46 21.92 -10.91
CA ASP A 632 17.21 23.14 -10.13
C ASP A 632 18.31 23.29 -9.07
N PRO A 633 18.96 24.47 -8.95
CA PRO A 633 19.94 24.72 -7.91
C PRO A 633 19.41 24.56 -6.49
N CYS A 634 18.12 24.84 -6.27
CA CYS A 634 17.45 24.70 -4.99
C CYS A 634 16.14 23.90 -5.12
N PRO A 635 16.24 22.59 -5.37
CA PRO A 635 15.11 21.79 -5.80
C PRO A 635 14.05 21.62 -4.71
N SER A 636 12.83 22.09 -4.98
CA SER A 636 11.67 21.94 -4.10
C SER A 636 10.88 20.69 -4.47
N LEU A 637 11.36 19.52 -4.05
CA LEU A 637 10.74 18.23 -4.34
C LEU A 637 9.27 18.17 -3.91
N CYS A 638 8.95 18.67 -2.73
CA CYS A 638 7.59 18.62 -2.20
C CYS A 638 6.60 19.41 -3.07
N GLN A 639 6.99 20.54 -3.66
CA GLN A 639 6.14 21.27 -4.59
C GLN A 639 5.96 20.52 -5.92
N THR A 640 7.02 19.88 -6.41
CA THR A 640 6.98 19.07 -7.61
C THR A 640 6.05 17.85 -7.41
N LEU A 641 6.20 17.13 -6.31
CA LEU A 641 5.35 16.01 -5.96
C LEU A 641 3.89 16.42 -5.72
N ARG A 642 3.67 17.56 -5.06
CA ARG A 642 2.33 18.09 -4.86
C ARG A 642 1.61 18.35 -6.19
N LYS A 643 2.30 18.87 -7.18
CA LYS A 643 1.75 19.09 -8.52
C LYS A 643 1.49 17.76 -9.25
N PHE A 644 2.39 16.81 -9.08
CA PHE A 644 2.28 15.50 -9.73
C PHE A 644 1.11 14.67 -9.19
N TYR A 645 0.88 14.71 -7.87
CA TYR A 645 -0.18 13.94 -7.18
C TYR A 645 -1.46 14.75 -6.93
N ILE A 646 -1.70 15.81 -7.68
CA ILE A 646 -3.01 16.47 -7.67
C ILE A 646 -4.05 15.46 -8.16
N TYR A 647 -5.15 15.35 -7.41
CA TYR A 647 -6.20 14.40 -7.61
C TYR A 647 -7.55 15.10 -7.36
N GLN A 648 -8.38 15.23 -8.39
CA GLN A 648 -9.67 15.97 -8.30
C GLN A 648 -9.60 17.32 -7.56
N ASN A 649 -8.60 18.12 -7.85
CA ASN A 649 -8.27 19.38 -7.16
C ASN A 649 -7.77 19.23 -5.71
N HIS A 650 -7.62 18.00 -5.20
CA HIS A 650 -6.98 17.74 -3.92
C HIS A 650 -5.49 17.50 -4.13
N ALA A 651 -4.66 18.34 -3.56
CA ALA A 651 -3.22 18.16 -3.55
C ALA A 651 -2.79 17.52 -2.23
N PRO A 652 -1.78 16.65 -2.22
CA PRO A 652 -1.24 16.12 -0.96
C PRO A 652 -0.83 17.24 -0.01
N GLU A 653 -1.04 17.05 1.28
CA GLU A 653 -0.53 17.98 2.28
C GLU A 653 0.99 18.06 2.24
N LEU A 654 1.50 19.29 2.38
CA LEU A 654 2.94 19.55 2.40
C LEU A 654 3.51 19.32 3.80
N THR A 655 4.13 18.18 3.99
CA THR A 655 4.73 17.78 5.26
C THR A 655 6.24 17.57 5.16
N CYS A 656 6.84 17.86 4.00
CA CYS A 656 8.22 17.50 3.72
C CYS A 656 9.20 18.11 4.75
N GLY A 657 9.57 19.37 4.65
CA GLY A 657 10.62 19.96 5.49
C GLY A 657 12.05 19.46 5.21
N GLY A 658 12.23 18.35 4.50
CA GLY A 658 13.51 17.67 4.29
C GLY A 658 14.12 17.84 2.89
N CYS A 659 13.45 18.43 1.91
CA CYS A 659 14.06 18.67 0.60
C CYS A 659 14.92 19.95 0.57
N PRO A 660 15.87 20.09 -0.38
CA PRO A 660 16.75 21.25 -0.44
C PRO A 660 16.01 22.58 -0.38
N GLY A 661 14.96 22.75 -1.17
CA GLY A 661 14.17 23.98 -1.17
C GLY A 661 13.38 24.25 0.13
N CYS A 662 13.11 23.25 0.94
CA CYS A 662 12.55 23.43 2.28
C CYS A 662 13.63 23.87 3.29
N ARG A 663 14.81 23.26 3.23
CA ARG A 663 15.93 23.60 4.10
C ARG A 663 16.39 25.02 3.89
N GLU A 664 16.54 25.47 2.64
CA GLU A 664 16.92 26.84 2.31
C GLU A 664 15.93 27.88 2.86
N LYS A 665 14.63 27.56 2.86
CA LYS A 665 13.57 28.43 3.43
C LYS A 665 13.48 28.37 4.95
N GLY A 666 14.42 27.72 5.62
CA GLY A 666 14.40 27.56 7.08
C GLY A 666 13.20 26.79 7.61
N LYS A 667 12.47 26.08 6.74
CA LYS A 667 11.42 25.16 7.17
C LYS A 667 12.10 23.99 7.85
N GLY A 668 12.16 24.03 9.16
CA GLY A 668 12.75 22.96 9.96
C GLY A 668 12.12 21.62 9.61
N SER A 669 12.96 20.61 9.49
CA SER A 669 12.60 19.22 9.21
C SER A 669 11.72 18.55 10.30
N PHE A 670 11.13 19.30 11.19
CA PHE A 670 10.52 18.84 12.44
C PHE A 670 9.14 19.41 12.74
N SER A 671 8.39 19.85 11.75
CA SER A 671 6.97 20.11 12.00
C SER A 671 6.28 18.77 12.30
N PRO A 672 5.58 18.65 13.44
CA PRO A 672 4.81 17.44 13.71
C PRO A 672 3.78 17.29 12.59
N THR A 673 3.84 16.22 11.87
CA THR A 673 2.88 15.92 10.82
C THR A 673 1.64 15.39 11.48
N VAL A 674 0.59 16.15 11.35
CA VAL A 674 -0.77 15.71 11.65
C VAL A 674 -1.27 15.09 10.36
N GLY A 675 -1.59 13.92 10.17
CA GLY A 675 -2.05 13.33 8.90
C GLY A 675 -3.24 14.09 8.32
N ALA A 676 -3.40 13.99 7.01
CA ALA A 676 -4.50 14.59 6.30
C ALA A 676 -5.85 14.04 6.80
N ASP A 677 -6.83 14.91 6.91
CA ASP A 677 -8.22 14.51 7.04
C ASP A 677 -8.62 13.67 5.82
N ALA A 678 -9.44 12.65 6.06
CA ALA A 678 -9.91 11.81 4.98
C ALA A 678 -11.04 12.47 4.22
N GLU A 679 -10.94 12.45 2.89
CA GLU A 679 -12.03 12.83 2.01
C GLU A 679 -12.64 11.60 1.36
N ILE A 680 -13.97 11.55 1.34
CA ILE A 680 -14.74 10.50 0.70
C ILE A 680 -15.50 11.11 -0.47
N ILE A 681 -15.18 10.63 -1.67
CA ILE A 681 -15.80 11.07 -2.92
C ILE A 681 -16.67 9.95 -3.45
N ARG A 682 -17.95 10.21 -3.65
CA ARG A 682 -18.91 9.25 -4.18
C ARG A 682 -19.35 9.68 -5.58
N ALA A 683 -19.32 8.73 -6.51
CA ALA A 683 -19.85 8.96 -7.85
C ALA A 683 -21.38 9.12 -7.84
N THR A 684 -22.06 8.41 -6.93
CA THR A 684 -23.49 8.54 -6.67
C THR A 684 -23.69 8.92 -5.20
N PRO A 685 -24.60 9.86 -4.87
CA PRO A 685 -24.89 10.16 -3.50
C PRO A 685 -25.47 8.91 -2.82
N LYS A 686 -25.05 8.66 -1.56
CA LYS A 686 -25.66 7.63 -0.72
C LYS A 686 -27.17 7.84 -0.69
N LYS A 687 -27.99 6.78 -0.71
CA LYS A 687 -29.44 6.88 -0.54
C LYS A 687 -29.73 7.79 0.65
N ARG A 688 -30.55 8.81 0.45
CA ARG A 688 -30.92 9.71 1.52
C ARG A 688 -31.62 8.91 2.62
N ALA A 689 -31.28 9.20 3.89
CA ALA A 689 -32.02 8.66 5.00
C ALA A 689 -33.51 9.03 4.89
N ARG A 690 -34.42 8.24 5.48
CA ARG A 690 -35.85 8.42 5.41
C ARG A 690 -36.33 9.79 5.92
N PHE A 691 -35.51 10.44 6.71
CA PHE A 691 -35.77 11.75 7.28
C PHE A 691 -35.07 12.81 6.42
N ALA A 692 -35.62 13.11 5.24
CA ALA A 692 -35.09 14.15 4.38
C ALA A 692 -35.15 15.51 5.06
N GLY A 693 -34.01 16.03 5.49
CA GLY A 693 -33.86 17.33 6.18
C GLY A 693 -32.50 17.38 6.88
N ALA A 694 -31.91 18.55 7.01
CA ALA A 694 -30.57 18.70 7.55
C ALA A 694 -30.44 18.26 9.02
N GLU A 695 -31.45 18.48 9.83
CA GLU A 695 -31.46 18.11 11.24
C GLU A 695 -32.88 17.82 11.74
N LYS A 696 -33.07 16.66 12.37
CA LYS A 696 -34.30 16.30 13.07
C LYS A 696 -34.05 16.41 14.56
N LYS A 697 -34.91 17.16 15.25
CA LYS A 697 -34.82 17.38 16.69
C LYS A 697 -35.85 16.54 17.43
N VAL A 698 -35.38 15.78 18.43
CA VAL A 698 -36.22 14.94 19.28
C VAL A 698 -35.96 15.33 20.73
N TYR A 699 -36.97 15.72 21.45
CA TYR A 699 -36.85 16.13 22.84
C TYR A 699 -37.62 15.21 23.80
N TYR A 700 -37.08 15.03 25.01
CA TYR A 700 -37.78 14.34 26.10
C TYR A 700 -37.95 15.27 27.32
N ARG A 701 -38.99 15.02 28.05
CA ARG A 701 -39.44 15.92 29.13
C ARG A 701 -39.00 15.49 30.51
N GLU A 702 -38.85 14.17 30.74
CA GLU A 702 -38.46 13.61 32.02
C GLU A 702 -36.95 13.69 32.20
N GLU A 703 -36.50 13.75 33.44
CA GLU A 703 -35.09 13.68 33.78
C GLU A 703 -34.62 12.23 33.66
N LEU A 704 -34.20 11.83 32.46
CA LEU A 704 -33.68 10.51 32.15
C LEU A 704 -32.17 10.53 32.18
N ASP A 705 -31.56 9.64 32.94
CA ASP A 705 -30.12 9.36 32.78
C ASP A 705 -29.89 8.58 31.48
N ILE A 706 -28.61 8.40 31.08
CA ILE A 706 -28.27 7.69 29.82
C ILE A 706 -28.80 6.24 29.81
N ARG A 707 -28.89 5.57 30.95
CA ARG A 707 -29.34 4.15 31.05
C ARG A 707 -30.86 4.07 30.84
N GLU A 708 -31.60 4.98 31.43
CA GLU A 708 -33.04 5.08 31.28
C GLU A 708 -33.38 5.45 29.85
N LEU A 709 -32.71 6.47 29.30
CA LEU A 709 -32.89 6.90 27.90
C LEU A 709 -32.56 5.77 26.91
N LEU A 710 -31.49 5.01 27.14
CA LEU A 710 -31.13 3.88 26.28
C LEU A 710 -32.08 2.69 26.47
N SER A 711 -32.77 2.55 27.60
CA SER A 711 -33.80 1.51 27.75
C SER A 711 -34.97 1.74 26.79
N GLU A 712 -35.36 2.99 26.55
CA GLU A 712 -36.41 3.37 25.59
C GLU A 712 -35.88 3.39 24.13
N LEU A 713 -34.67 3.88 23.92
CA LEU A 713 -34.07 4.05 22.59
C LEU A 713 -33.43 2.78 22.02
N ARG A 714 -33.23 1.74 22.82
CA ARG A 714 -32.50 0.54 22.39
C ARG A 714 -33.09 -0.07 21.10
N VAL A 715 -34.36 -0.26 21.00
CA VAL A 715 -35.01 -0.83 19.82
C VAL A 715 -34.96 0.14 18.64
N PRO A 716 -35.38 1.42 18.78
CA PRO A 716 -35.26 2.43 17.73
C PRO A 716 -33.84 2.59 17.19
N LEU A 717 -32.80 2.70 18.05
CA LEU A 717 -31.41 2.85 17.63
C LEU A 717 -30.95 1.63 16.83
N ARG A 718 -31.28 0.43 17.28
CA ARG A 718 -30.96 -0.79 16.54
C ARG A 718 -31.59 -0.81 15.16
N GLN A 719 -32.82 -0.40 15.03
CA GLN A 719 -33.55 -0.33 13.76
C GLN A 719 -32.88 0.68 12.80
N LEU A 720 -32.55 1.87 13.28
CA LEU A 720 -31.87 2.90 12.48
C LEU A 720 -30.48 2.47 12.02
N ILE A 721 -29.74 1.74 12.84
CA ILE A 721 -28.42 1.24 12.47
C ILE A 721 -28.55 0.07 11.49
N VAL A 722 -29.43 -0.89 11.75
CA VAL A 722 -29.64 -2.06 10.90
C VAL A 722 -30.19 -1.67 9.52
N SER A 723 -31.06 -0.64 9.43
CA SER A 723 -31.54 -0.10 8.15
C SER A 723 -30.40 0.49 7.29
N GLY A 724 -29.29 0.88 7.94
CA GLY A 724 -28.16 1.55 7.28
C GLY A 724 -28.36 3.01 7.01
N GLU A 725 -29.38 3.62 7.61
CA GLU A 725 -29.61 5.04 7.48
C GLU A 725 -28.63 5.84 8.33
N PHE A 726 -28.29 5.33 9.51
CA PHE A 726 -27.37 5.96 10.45
C PHE A 726 -26.24 5.01 10.85
N GLU A 727 -25.03 5.52 10.90
CA GLU A 727 -23.80 4.75 11.16
C GLU A 727 -23.04 5.24 12.38
N THR A 728 -23.30 6.48 12.80
CA THR A 728 -22.56 7.12 13.88
C THR A 728 -23.49 7.62 14.97
N ILE A 729 -23.11 7.34 16.22
CA ILE A 729 -23.73 7.92 17.40
C ILE A 729 -22.74 8.88 18.05
N ARG A 730 -23.17 10.12 18.35
CA ARG A 730 -22.43 11.06 19.16
C ARG A 730 -22.96 11.05 20.58
N ALA A 731 -22.06 10.98 21.54
CA ALA A 731 -22.39 11.04 22.96
C ALA A 731 -21.21 11.59 23.78
N GLU A 732 -21.42 11.85 25.06
CA GLU A 732 -20.32 12.12 25.98
C GLU A 732 -19.46 10.85 26.17
N LYS A 733 -18.16 11.03 26.40
CA LYS A 733 -17.25 9.89 26.56
C LYS A 733 -17.65 8.97 27.71
N ALA A 734 -18.24 9.51 28.76
CA ALA A 734 -18.71 8.76 29.91
C ALA A 734 -19.81 7.75 29.54
N ASP A 735 -20.59 8.03 28.49
CA ASP A 735 -21.74 7.25 28.06
C ASP A 735 -21.42 6.13 27.08
N PHE A 736 -20.19 6.08 26.53
CA PHE A 736 -19.81 5.14 25.47
C PHE A 736 -20.05 3.68 25.86
N HIS A 737 -19.67 3.28 27.07
CA HIS A 737 -19.84 1.90 27.53
C HIS A 737 -21.32 1.50 27.69
N HIS A 738 -22.21 2.42 27.95
CA HIS A 738 -23.66 2.16 28.03
C HIS A 738 -24.21 1.92 26.62
N LEU A 739 -23.79 2.72 25.63
CA LEU A 739 -24.12 2.54 24.22
C LEU A 739 -23.58 1.22 23.65
N GLU A 740 -22.32 0.90 23.96
CA GLU A 740 -21.70 -0.38 23.57
C GLU A 740 -22.51 -1.57 24.08
N ARG A 741 -22.91 -1.55 25.35
CA ARG A 741 -23.73 -2.61 25.93
C ARG A 741 -25.15 -2.67 25.32
N ALA A 742 -25.79 -1.53 25.09
CA ALA A 742 -27.12 -1.47 24.51
C ALA A 742 -27.18 -2.00 23.08
N LEU A 743 -26.11 -1.81 22.32
CA LEU A 743 -26.03 -2.15 20.91
C LEU A 743 -25.11 -3.34 20.58
N ALA A 744 -24.64 -4.06 21.60
CA ALA A 744 -23.68 -5.18 21.44
C ALA A 744 -24.14 -6.27 20.47
N SER A 745 -25.46 -6.48 20.30
CA SER A 745 -26.03 -7.50 19.42
C SER A 745 -26.43 -6.99 18.03
N VAL A 746 -26.03 -5.74 17.67
CA VAL A 746 -26.24 -5.22 16.33
C VAL A 746 -25.20 -5.81 15.39
N SER A 747 -25.64 -6.55 14.39
CA SER A 747 -24.76 -7.23 13.42
C SER A 747 -24.17 -6.30 12.37
N ARG A 748 -24.69 -5.08 12.23
CA ARG A 748 -24.18 -4.10 11.31
C ARG A 748 -23.16 -3.18 11.98
N PHE A 749 -22.18 -2.69 11.20
CA PHE A 749 -21.20 -1.71 11.69
C PHE A 749 -21.87 -0.42 12.18
N TRP A 750 -21.41 0.08 13.29
CA TRP A 750 -21.74 1.38 13.85
C TRP A 750 -20.56 1.93 14.65
N SER A 751 -20.51 3.25 14.80
CA SER A 751 -19.41 3.92 15.50
C SER A 751 -19.93 4.89 16.55
N VAL A 752 -19.10 5.15 17.57
CA VAL A 752 -19.38 6.19 18.59
C VAL A 752 -18.33 7.28 18.49
N GLN A 753 -18.78 8.54 18.59
CA GLN A 753 -17.90 9.71 18.57
C GLN A 753 -18.18 10.65 19.75
N LYS A 754 -17.14 11.38 20.19
CA LYS A 754 -17.29 12.47 21.15
C LYS A 754 -18.10 13.62 20.55
N MET A 755 -18.82 14.39 21.40
CA MET A 755 -19.62 15.55 20.95
C MET A 755 -18.82 16.53 20.10
N ALA A 756 -17.63 16.90 20.49
CA ALA A 756 -16.77 17.87 19.82
C ALA A 756 -15.87 17.27 18.72
N ALA A 757 -16.00 15.97 18.40
CA ALA A 757 -15.21 15.36 17.34
C ALA A 757 -15.54 16.01 15.97
N PRO A 758 -14.60 16.06 15.01
CA PRO A 758 -14.86 16.54 13.65
C PRO A 758 -16.06 15.86 13.00
N THR A 759 -16.57 16.43 11.90
CA THR A 759 -17.73 15.94 11.14
C THR A 759 -17.60 14.44 10.81
N THR A 760 -18.72 13.74 10.89
CA THR A 760 -18.86 12.35 10.49
C THR A 760 -18.90 12.22 8.97
N GLU A 761 -18.55 11.04 8.48
CA GLU A 761 -18.58 10.67 7.07
C GLU A 761 -19.95 10.16 6.61
N GLY A 762 -20.96 10.23 7.47
CA GLY A 762 -22.32 9.76 7.22
C GLY A 762 -23.35 10.41 8.15
N ALA A 763 -24.60 9.96 8.04
CA ALA A 763 -25.66 10.41 8.92
C ALA A 763 -25.39 10.00 10.37
N GLU A 764 -25.74 10.87 11.33
CA GLU A 764 -25.38 10.69 12.73
C GLU A 764 -26.58 10.88 13.67
N ILE A 765 -26.56 10.16 14.79
CA ILE A 765 -27.48 10.32 15.90
C ILE A 765 -26.71 10.96 17.05
N VAL A 766 -27.17 12.10 17.53
CA VAL A 766 -26.57 12.79 18.68
C VAL A 766 -27.47 12.54 19.89
N ILE A 767 -26.90 11.98 20.96
CA ILE A 767 -27.60 11.68 22.20
C ILE A 767 -26.98 12.53 23.30
N VAL A 768 -27.79 13.45 23.87
CA VAL A 768 -27.45 14.28 25.02
C VAL A 768 -28.21 13.77 26.23
N ALA A 769 -27.49 13.25 27.23
CA ALA A 769 -28.09 12.79 28.49
C ALA A 769 -28.29 13.94 29.45
N ASN A 770 -29.06 13.70 30.53
CA ASN A 770 -29.50 14.69 31.51
C ASN A 770 -28.39 15.36 32.35
N THR A 771 -27.15 14.90 32.20
CA THR A 771 -25.98 15.51 32.85
C THR A 771 -25.50 16.83 32.19
N ALA A 772 -26.06 17.19 31.03
CA ALA A 772 -25.68 18.40 30.31
C ALA A 772 -26.46 19.62 30.89
N THR A 773 -25.72 20.71 31.12
CA THR A 773 -26.30 22.00 31.55
C THR A 773 -26.68 22.91 30.37
N ALA A 774 -26.10 22.66 29.19
CA ALA A 774 -26.37 23.35 27.93
C ALA A 774 -26.23 22.39 26.77
N LEU A 775 -26.92 22.69 25.64
CA LEU A 775 -26.71 21.92 24.40
C LEU A 775 -25.25 22.05 23.93
N PRO A 776 -24.53 20.97 23.63
CA PRO A 776 -23.15 21.04 23.15
C PRO A 776 -23.12 21.72 21.80
N ILE A 777 -22.05 22.49 21.55
CA ILE A 777 -21.77 23.02 20.21
C ILE A 777 -21.32 21.89 19.32
N LEU A 778 -22.15 21.55 18.36
CA LEU A 778 -21.86 20.46 17.41
C LEU A 778 -21.18 21.02 16.16
N PRO A 779 -20.22 20.30 15.57
CA PRO A 779 -19.65 20.68 14.29
C PRO A 779 -20.72 20.62 13.19
N ALA A 780 -20.58 21.47 12.16
CA ALA A 780 -21.47 21.45 11.02
C ALA A 780 -21.44 20.07 10.33
N SER A 781 -22.59 19.50 10.06
CA SER A 781 -22.70 18.22 9.33
C SER A 781 -23.18 18.44 7.89
N ARG A 782 -22.59 17.74 6.95
CA ARG A 782 -23.06 17.67 5.55
C ARG A 782 -24.14 16.60 5.35
N TYR A 783 -24.38 15.78 6.38
CA TYR A 783 -25.27 14.63 6.37
C TYR A 783 -26.44 14.86 7.33
N GLU A 784 -27.42 14.00 7.23
CA GLU A 784 -28.57 14.03 8.12
C GLU A 784 -28.19 13.77 9.56
N ARG A 785 -28.82 14.49 10.47
CA ARG A 785 -28.60 14.38 11.90
C ARG A 785 -29.91 14.24 12.64
N ILE A 786 -29.98 13.30 13.58
CA ILE A 786 -31.01 13.22 14.59
C ILE A 786 -30.41 13.68 15.92
N LEU A 787 -30.93 14.76 16.49
CA LEU A 787 -30.52 15.26 17.80
C LEU A 787 -31.55 14.91 18.84
N ILE A 788 -31.18 14.09 19.84
CA ILE A 788 -32.01 13.65 20.97
C ILE A 788 -31.47 14.29 22.23
N ALA A 789 -32.26 15.17 22.87
CA ALA A 789 -31.80 15.90 24.03
C ALA A 789 -32.94 16.29 24.98
N PRO A 790 -32.66 16.62 26.27
CA PRO A 790 -33.68 17.10 27.21
C PRO A 790 -34.30 18.40 26.74
N GLN A 791 -35.59 18.56 27.04
CA GLN A 791 -36.38 19.75 26.63
C GLN A 791 -35.85 21.03 27.26
N TYR A 792 -35.34 21.00 28.48
CA TYR A 792 -34.95 22.20 29.24
C TYR A 792 -33.65 22.86 28.74
N LEU A 793 -32.86 22.22 27.89
CA LEU A 793 -31.61 22.81 27.39
C LEU A 793 -31.89 24.02 26.48
N VAL A 794 -31.05 25.04 26.64
CA VAL A 794 -31.10 26.23 25.82
C VAL A 794 -30.22 26.10 24.59
N ASP A 795 -30.58 26.82 23.54
CA ASP A 795 -29.78 26.94 22.34
C ASP A 795 -28.56 27.80 22.65
N PRO A 796 -27.33 27.27 22.52
CA PRO A 796 -26.11 28.03 22.78
C PRO A 796 -25.91 29.26 21.88
N GLN A 797 -26.57 29.27 20.71
CA GLN A 797 -26.58 30.43 19.80
C GLN A 797 -27.67 31.43 20.11
N HIS A 798 -28.74 31.02 20.82
CA HIS A 798 -29.89 31.83 21.17
C HIS A 798 -30.27 31.58 22.64
N PRO A 799 -29.57 32.17 23.63
CA PRO A 799 -29.73 31.85 25.07
C PRO A 799 -31.12 32.08 25.65
N TYR A 800 -31.98 32.78 24.94
CA TYR A 800 -33.36 33.07 25.37
C TYR A 800 -34.42 32.14 24.77
N ARG A 801 -33.98 31.11 24.00
CA ARG A 801 -34.87 30.11 23.37
C ARG A 801 -34.47 28.72 23.71
N THR A 802 -35.44 27.83 23.78
CA THR A 802 -35.14 26.41 23.88
C THR A 802 -34.57 25.95 22.55
N TRP A 803 -33.63 25.01 22.63
CA TRP A 803 -32.93 24.50 21.43
C TRP A 803 -33.86 23.86 20.40
N TRP A 804 -35.04 23.37 20.81
CA TRP A 804 -36.01 22.72 19.94
C TRP A 804 -36.94 23.69 19.22
N ASP A 805 -37.10 24.93 19.73
CA ASP A 805 -37.94 25.97 19.11
C ASP A 805 -37.33 26.59 17.84
N SER A 806 -36.03 26.45 17.67
CA SER A 806 -35.29 27.14 16.59
C SER A 806 -35.43 26.50 15.20
N ALA A 807 -36.12 25.34 15.07
CA ALA A 807 -36.35 24.71 13.77
C ALA A 807 -37.69 23.96 13.77
N GLY A 808 -38.46 24.09 12.71
CA GLY A 808 -39.82 23.57 12.58
C GLY A 808 -40.05 22.05 12.58
N ASN A 809 -39.03 21.26 12.94
CA ASN A 809 -39.01 19.78 12.87
C ASN A 809 -38.83 19.13 14.24
N ALA A 810 -39.10 19.79 15.34
CA ALA A 810 -38.93 19.23 16.67
C ALA A 810 -40.17 18.39 17.07
N GLN A 811 -39.95 17.23 17.66
CA GLN A 811 -41.03 16.34 18.15
C GLN A 811 -40.68 15.66 19.47
N PRO A 812 -41.66 15.26 20.28
CA PRO A 812 -41.46 14.49 21.49
C PRO A 812 -40.87 13.11 21.18
N LEU A 813 -40.09 12.57 22.13
CA LEU A 813 -39.46 11.24 22.05
C LEU A 813 -40.48 10.13 21.77
N ASP A 814 -41.60 10.08 22.50
CA ASP A 814 -42.65 9.09 22.29
C ASP A 814 -43.21 9.08 20.86
N THR A 815 -43.34 10.27 20.27
CA THR A 815 -43.82 10.39 18.89
C THR A 815 -42.81 9.85 17.92
N PHE A 816 -41.53 10.13 18.15
CA PHE A 816 -40.43 9.59 17.37
C PHE A 816 -40.36 8.06 17.43
N ILE A 817 -40.45 7.47 18.63
CA ILE A 817 -40.44 6.02 18.82
C ILE A 817 -41.60 5.36 18.08
N ARG A 818 -42.81 5.90 18.22
CA ARG A 818 -44.02 5.41 17.51
C ARG A 818 -43.86 5.47 15.99
N GLN A 819 -43.31 6.52 15.45
CA GLN A 819 -43.06 6.65 14.00
C GLN A 819 -42.11 5.56 13.48
N LEU A 820 -41.05 5.21 14.22
CA LEU A 820 -40.12 4.14 13.85
C LEU A 820 -40.78 2.76 13.92
N GLN A 821 -41.67 2.52 14.87
CA GLN A 821 -42.40 1.25 15.01
C GLN A 821 -43.41 1.04 13.86
N HIS A 822 -44.08 2.06 13.39
CA HIS A 822 -45.07 1.97 12.29
C HIS A 822 -44.44 1.72 10.90
N VAL A 823 -43.19 2.08 10.72
CA VAL A 823 -42.48 1.89 9.43
C VAL A 823 -42.17 0.43 9.14
N ASN A 824 -42.16 -0.45 10.13
CA ASN A 824 -41.87 -1.88 9.95
C ASN A 824 -43.12 -2.72 9.56
N HIS A 825 -44.27 -2.13 9.42
CA HIS A 825 -45.52 -2.81 9.01
C HIS A 825 -45.95 -2.46 7.56
N GLN A 826 -45.12 -1.70 6.85
CA GLN A 826 -45.25 -1.47 5.39
C GLN A 826 -44.06 -2.04 4.65
#